data_b4b5b6531486ee7183814f8d940020b8
#
_entry.id   b4b5b6531486ee7183814f8d940020b8
#
_cell.length_a   1.000
_cell.length_b   1.000
_cell.length_c   1.000
_cell.angle_alpha   90.00
_cell.angle_beta   90.00
_cell.angle_gamma   90.00
#
_symmetry.space_group_name_H-M   'P 1'
#
loop_
_entity.id
_entity.type
_entity.pdbx_description
1 polymer ?
#
loop_
_entity_poly.entity_id
_entity_poly.type
_entity_poly.pdbx_seq_one_letter_code
_entity_poly.pdbx_strand_id
1 'polypeptide(L)'
;MILITILALAQGVYLDNQGVIRWQRDRKEVALFGANYVLTTASDYRAAGYLHADRKRMIDEDMAQFARMGWDGLRLTFWGDWEASDSAGNLLTNDHLDLLDYLIARARERGISMLFSPIQLYGSNWPDALNDTTQPGFGRRFGKGRMGTDPRALAAQVNYLRQILNHLNPYTHVALKDEPSILFIELVNEPWHHPEDLQGSIRYINALTDAVRSTGCQKLIFYNVSQDFRIGEAIRRSKAQGITFGWYPTGLNAGHELEGNYLRGTDVYPDMLRPELARLPRIVYEFDSPDLRTGTMYPAMARTFRTVGTQFAAMFAYDMLATSSRNLGWQTHYLSLVYTPRKALSAVIAAEVMRRLPRMKDYGPYPQNTRFGDFHISYDGDLGELVARDAFLYTSSTSATAPDPQALQRIAGHGSSATVSYEGTGIYFLDKVRPGVWRLEVYPDAVPIRDPFEPPSPDKVVTRAISRAWPMTVTLPDLGASFSVQPIVASDQQVRRAVGGSFTVTPGVYVLSARGPVDVATMPERLGQIRFKEFHAPPSDTVPLTVVPLVAPQYVAGQDVELRSRVVATAAPDSVKVFVRSYPSGSFQDFLKYPAGGYDYVAKIPPGRLREGRYTFVVTVFNGDSIQTFPGGARTRPGAWNYAGNAAWTFEVVNARSTLRLFDPGSDAARLAFTRIGDAGRRGLFRVAISPATGQPIFHLELPVDSSGWSPPDYTASLVINSRATARKETITAAREMRVRLRGLSARQTVHLTLMEDDGTSWTTALSADSTWQEQSVPLALLTTGRGVLLPEGFPGEWNYWVEPAAGRGGSGDHLRLDHLERIQISLRPREGRGVEVEWIALGF
;
A
#
# COMPACT_ATOMS: atom_id res chain seq x y z
N MET A 1 5.54 -24.15 37.43
CA MET A 1 4.83 -22.90 37.81
C MET A 1 5.76 -21.70 38.00
N ILE A 2 6.85 -21.79 38.72
CA ILE A 2 7.79 -20.69 39.00
C ILE A 2 8.53 -20.19 37.74
N LEU A 3 8.91 -21.07 36.81
CA LEU A 3 9.58 -20.69 35.56
C LEU A 3 8.66 -19.91 34.58
N ILE A 4 7.37 -20.27 34.56
CA ILE A 4 6.36 -19.59 33.74
C ILE A 4 6.08 -18.19 34.28
N THR A 5 6.09 -18.02 35.60
CA THR A 5 5.87 -16.74 36.24
C THR A 5 7.04 -15.76 36.01
N ILE A 6 8.27 -16.25 35.94
CA ILE A 6 9.47 -15.42 35.70
C ILE A 6 9.50 -14.97 34.23
N LEU A 7 9.11 -15.84 33.26
CA LEU A 7 8.98 -15.43 31.84
C LEU A 7 7.83 -14.42 31.65
N ALA A 8 6.71 -14.60 32.33
CA ALA A 8 5.56 -13.68 32.26
C ALA A 8 5.89 -12.28 32.76
N LEU A 9 6.66 -12.17 33.84
CA LEU A 9 7.14 -10.89 34.38
C LEU A 9 8.15 -10.21 33.43
N ALA A 10 8.88 -10.98 32.62
CA ALA A 10 9.88 -10.43 31.71
C ALA A 10 9.25 -9.74 30.47
N GLN A 11 7.98 -10.02 30.13
CA GLN A 11 7.26 -9.44 28.96
C GLN A 11 6.22 -8.36 29.31
N GLY A 12 5.97 -8.10 30.60
CA GLY A 12 5.00 -7.09 31.03
C GLY A 12 5.40 -5.66 30.63
N VAL A 13 4.39 -4.81 30.52
CA VAL A 13 4.54 -3.38 30.25
C VAL A 13 3.87 -2.55 31.34
N TYR A 14 4.29 -1.29 31.48
CA TYR A 14 3.66 -0.33 32.39
C TYR A 14 3.69 1.07 31.78
N LEU A 15 2.85 1.96 32.29
CA LEU A 15 2.90 3.39 32.01
C LEU A 15 3.78 4.10 33.05
N ASP A 16 4.72 4.90 32.55
CA ASP A 16 5.44 5.82 33.42
C ASP A 16 4.60 7.08 33.74
N ASN A 17 5.13 7.96 34.58
CA ASN A 17 4.45 9.19 34.99
C ASN A 17 4.27 10.25 33.87
N GLN A 18 4.90 10.01 32.71
CA GLN A 18 4.78 10.84 31.52
C GLN A 18 3.82 10.26 30.48
N GLY A 19 3.17 9.11 30.78
CA GLY A 19 2.28 8.41 29.86
C GLY A 19 3.02 7.62 28.77
N VAL A 20 4.29 7.27 28.99
CA VAL A 20 5.08 6.45 28.07
C VAL A 20 4.96 4.98 28.47
N ILE A 21 4.65 4.12 27.49
CA ILE A 21 4.65 2.67 27.70
C ILE A 21 6.09 2.18 27.76
N ARG A 22 6.42 1.44 28.83
CA ARG A 22 7.75 0.88 29.05
C ARG A 22 7.70 -0.60 29.36
N TRP A 23 8.75 -1.31 28.94
CA TRP A 23 8.98 -2.69 29.34
C TRP A 23 9.31 -2.79 30.81
N GLN A 24 8.70 -3.74 31.52
CA GLN A 24 9.03 -3.99 32.94
C GLN A 24 10.46 -4.52 33.11
N ARG A 25 10.96 -5.31 32.14
CA ARG A 25 12.26 -5.98 32.21
C ARG A 25 13.47 -5.04 32.23
N ASP A 26 13.43 -3.94 31.45
CA ASP A 26 14.58 -3.07 31.22
C ASP A 26 14.24 -1.57 31.26
N ARG A 27 12.96 -1.25 31.49
CA ARG A 27 12.40 0.13 31.52
C ARG A 27 12.55 0.92 30.24
N LYS A 28 12.97 0.28 29.14
CA LYS A 28 13.04 0.92 27.84
C LYS A 28 11.64 1.22 27.30
N GLU A 29 11.56 2.23 26.45
CA GLU A 29 10.34 2.54 25.72
C GLU A 29 9.89 1.34 24.87
N VAL A 30 8.60 1.07 24.86
CA VAL A 30 7.99 0.12 23.94
C VAL A 30 7.87 0.79 22.57
N ALA A 31 8.38 0.13 21.54
CA ALA A 31 8.24 0.56 20.15
C ALA A 31 8.00 -0.68 19.30
N LEU A 32 6.74 -0.92 18.94
CA LEU A 32 6.29 -2.11 18.21
C LEU A 32 5.77 -1.73 16.82
N PHE A 33 5.92 -2.66 15.88
CA PHE A 33 5.38 -2.54 14.53
C PHE A 33 4.94 -3.89 13.98
N GLY A 34 3.86 -3.89 13.22
CA GLY A 34 3.36 -5.06 12.53
C GLY A 34 2.07 -4.81 11.78
N ALA A 35 1.15 -5.75 11.82
CA ALA A 35 -0.09 -5.65 11.06
C ALA A 35 -1.31 -6.16 11.84
N ASN A 36 -2.48 -5.86 11.31
CA ASN A 36 -3.70 -6.58 11.58
C ASN A 36 -3.69 -7.92 10.85
N TYR A 37 -4.18 -8.97 11.49
CA TYR A 37 -4.35 -10.27 10.90
C TYR A 37 -5.75 -10.79 11.24
N VAL A 38 -6.55 -11.07 10.21
CA VAL A 38 -8.01 -11.20 10.32
C VAL A 38 -8.50 -12.62 10.01
N LEU A 39 -7.61 -13.56 9.64
CA LEU A 39 -7.94 -14.91 9.18
C LEU A 39 -8.88 -15.69 10.11
N THR A 40 -8.89 -15.39 11.41
CA THR A 40 -9.73 -16.10 12.40
C THR A 40 -11.22 -15.83 12.26
N THR A 41 -11.57 -14.73 11.58
CA THR A 41 -12.95 -14.26 11.38
C THR A 41 -13.06 -13.48 10.08
N ALA A 42 -14.24 -12.99 9.76
CA ALA A 42 -14.55 -12.01 8.73
C ALA A 42 -14.16 -12.45 7.30
N SER A 43 -13.73 -11.48 6.49
CA SER A 43 -13.42 -11.64 5.06
C SER A 43 -12.34 -12.68 4.80
N ASP A 44 -11.27 -12.67 5.57
CA ASP A 44 -10.11 -13.53 5.34
C ASP A 44 -10.44 -15.00 5.67
N TYR A 45 -11.25 -15.22 6.70
CA TYR A 45 -11.80 -16.55 7.01
C TYR A 45 -12.61 -17.11 5.83
N ARG A 46 -13.44 -16.27 5.20
CA ARG A 46 -14.24 -16.66 4.03
C ARG A 46 -13.38 -16.80 2.77
N ALA A 47 -12.45 -15.89 2.54
CA ALA A 47 -11.51 -15.96 1.43
C ALA A 47 -10.71 -17.28 1.43
N ALA A 48 -10.22 -17.69 2.60
CA ALA A 48 -9.57 -19.00 2.77
C ALA A 48 -10.52 -20.15 2.45
N GLY A 49 -11.80 -20.03 2.82
CA GLY A 49 -12.85 -21.02 2.51
C GLY A 49 -13.10 -21.16 1.01
N TYR A 50 -13.18 -20.05 0.25
CA TYR A 50 -13.33 -20.09 -1.21
C TYR A 50 -12.18 -20.78 -1.93
N LEU A 51 -10.98 -20.70 -1.37
CA LEU A 51 -9.80 -21.35 -1.92
C LEU A 51 -9.57 -22.76 -1.35
N HIS A 52 -10.45 -23.23 -0.49
CA HIS A 52 -10.30 -24.52 0.23
C HIS A 52 -8.95 -24.64 0.95
N ALA A 53 -8.41 -23.52 1.45
CA ALA A 53 -7.13 -23.47 2.12
C ALA A 53 -7.25 -23.88 3.59
N ASP A 54 -6.24 -24.60 4.09
CA ASP A 54 -6.12 -24.95 5.51
C ASP A 54 -5.71 -23.70 6.32
N ARG A 55 -6.62 -23.18 7.12
CA ARG A 55 -6.44 -21.95 7.88
C ARG A 55 -5.33 -22.02 8.94
N LYS A 56 -5.13 -23.18 9.59
CA LYS A 56 -4.03 -23.35 10.54
C LYS A 56 -2.68 -23.35 9.86
N ARG A 57 -2.57 -24.01 8.72
CA ARG A 57 -1.36 -23.95 7.88
C ARG A 57 -1.09 -22.52 7.40
N MET A 58 -2.12 -21.79 6.98
CA MET A 58 -1.97 -20.37 6.61
C MET A 58 -1.41 -19.53 7.78
N ILE A 59 -1.93 -19.73 9.00
CA ILE A 59 -1.39 -19.06 10.22
C ILE A 59 0.09 -19.40 10.42
N ASP A 60 0.49 -20.66 10.27
CA ASP A 60 1.89 -21.07 10.42
C ASP A 60 2.81 -20.36 9.40
N GLU A 61 2.40 -20.34 8.12
CA GLU A 61 3.14 -19.73 7.02
C GLU A 61 3.23 -18.19 7.20
N ASP A 62 2.12 -17.54 7.54
CA ASP A 62 2.05 -16.08 7.68
C ASP A 62 2.80 -15.60 8.94
N MET A 63 2.71 -16.31 10.06
CA MET A 63 3.50 -15.99 11.26
C MET A 63 4.99 -16.17 11.04
N ALA A 64 5.41 -17.09 10.18
CA ALA A 64 6.80 -17.19 9.73
C ALA A 64 7.20 -15.97 8.88
N GLN A 65 6.32 -15.48 8.01
CA GLN A 65 6.56 -14.27 7.22
C GLN A 65 6.62 -13.01 8.11
N PHE A 66 5.75 -12.88 9.14
CA PHE A 66 5.88 -11.80 10.13
C PHE A 66 7.24 -11.82 10.82
N ALA A 67 7.69 -12.99 11.26
CA ALA A 67 9.03 -13.16 11.83
C ALA A 67 10.13 -12.78 10.83
N ARG A 68 10.01 -13.15 9.54
CA ARG A 68 10.95 -12.80 8.49
C ARG A 68 11.04 -11.31 8.26
N MET A 69 9.91 -10.61 8.27
CA MET A 69 9.86 -9.15 8.17
C MET A 69 10.38 -8.45 9.44
N GLY A 70 10.63 -9.20 10.52
CA GLY A 70 11.09 -8.66 11.79
C GLY A 70 10.00 -7.88 12.52
N TRP A 71 8.73 -8.20 12.28
CA TRP A 71 7.62 -7.62 13.00
C TRP A 71 7.48 -8.22 14.39
N ASP A 72 7.26 -7.38 15.36
CA ASP A 72 7.15 -7.71 16.78
C ASP A 72 5.80 -7.32 17.39
N GLY A 73 4.91 -6.76 16.57
CA GLY A 73 3.56 -6.37 16.92
C GLY A 73 2.50 -7.04 16.03
N LEU A 74 1.37 -7.38 16.61
CA LEU A 74 0.20 -7.92 15.94
C LEU A 74 -1.06 -7.32 16.57
N ARG A 75 -1.96 -6.76 15.79
CA ARG A 75 -3.32 -6.51 16.25
C ARG A 75 -4.18 -7.72 15.96
N LEU A 76 -4.64 -8.38 17.02
CA LEU A 76 -5.62 -9.46 16.96
C LEU A 76 -7.00 -8.84 16.76
N THR A 77 -7.40 -8.71 15.50
CA THR A 77 -8.70 -8.17 15.11
C THR A 77 -9.69 -9.32 15.01
N PHE A 78 -10.62 -9.41 15.97
CA PHE A 78 -11.50 -10.55 16.12
C PHE A 78 -12.97 -10.12 16.14
N TRP A 79 -13.75 -10.59 15.16
CA TRP A 79 -15.20 -10.33 15.06
C TRP A 79 -16.00 -11.19 16.03
N GLY A 80 -15.59 -11.20 17.30
CA GLY A 80 -16.25 -12.02 18.33
C GLY A 80 -17.68 -11.60 18.59
N ASP A 81 -17.98 -10.33 18.45
CA ASP A 81 -19.33 -9.75 18.56
C ASP A 81 -20.29 -10.19 17.44
N TRP A 82 -19.76 -10.69 16.33
CA TRP A 82 -20.53 -11.20 15.19
C TRP A 82 -20.51 -12.72 15.09
N GLU A 83 -19.33 -13.33 15.21
CA GLU A 83 -19.06 -14.70 14.76
C GLU A 83 -18.75 -15.69 15.91
N ALA A 84 -18.33 -15.19 17.09
CA ALA A 84 -17.96 -16.02 18.23
C ALA A 84 -18.75 -15.72 19.50
N SER A 85 -19.93 -15.11 19.38
CA SER A 85 -20.85 -14.90 20.50
C SER A 85 -22.30 -15.08 20.05
N ASP A 86 -23.20 -15.27 21.03
CA ASP A 86 -24.64 -15.19 20.80
C ASP A 86 -25.16 -13.74 20.97
N SER A 87 -26.46 -13.57 20.77
CA SER A 87 -27.12 -12.26 20.87
C SER A 87 -27.19 -11.68 22.30
N ALA A 88 -26.82 -12.45 23.32
CA ALA A 88 -26.70 -12.01 24.72
C ALA A 88 -25.23 -11.83 25.15
N GLY A 89 -24.29 -12.02 24.24
CA GLY A 89 -22.85 -11.92 24.50
C GLY A 89 -22.27 -13.14 25.21
N ASN A 90 -22.91 -14.31 25.12
CA ASN A 90 -22.27 -15.54 25.58
C ASN A 90 -21.26 -15.99 24.54
N LEU A 91 -20.04 -16.34 25.00
CA LEU A 91 -18.98 -16.84 24.14
C LEU A 91 -19.35 -18.21 23.56
N LEU A 92 -19.14 -18.40 22.27
CA LEU A 92 -19.37 -19.66 21.57
C LEU A 92 -18.07 -20.43 21.37
N THR A 93 -18.12 -21.74 21.56
CA THR A 93 -17.03 -22.64 21.19
C THR A 93 -17.24 -23.07 19.75
N ASN A 94 -16.45 -22.51 18.83
CA ASN A 94 -16.53 -22.76 17.39
C ASN A 94 -15.17 -22.61 16.73
N ASP A 95 -15.09 -22.82 15.39
CA ASP A 95 -13.86 -22.72 14.61
C ASP A 95 -13.18 -21.37 14.73
N HIS A 96 -13.94 -20.29 14.86
CA HIS A 96 -13.38 -18.93 15.00
C HIS A 96 -12.58 -18.78 16.29
N LEU A 97 -13.11 -19.31 17.41
CA LEU A 97 -12.41 -19.28 18.70
C LEU A 97 -11.18 -20.20 18.67
N ASP A 98 -11.29 -21.40 18.08
CA ASP A 98 -10.15 -22.31 17.93
C ASP A 98 -9.01 -21.70 17.09
N LEU A 99 -9.35 -21.00 16.00
CA LEU A 99 -8.36 -20.29 15.17
C LEU A 99 -7.74 -19.11 15.91
N LEU A 100 -8.49 -18.37 16.71
CA LEU A 100 -7.96 -17.32 17.58
C LEU A 100 -6.93 -17.89 18.56
N ASP A 101 -7.28 -18.96 19.23
CA ASP A 101 -6.40 -19.66 20.19
C ASP A 101 -5.13 -20.15 19.51
N TYR A 102 -5.26 -20.74 18.32
CA TYR A 102 -4.13 -21.22 17.54
C TYR A 102 -3.21 -20.08 17.10
N LEU A 103 -3.78 -18.98 16.59
CA LEU A 103 -3.01 -17.78 16.19
C LEU A 103 -2.22 -17.20 17.37
N ILE A 104 -2.86 -17.07 18.54
CA ILE A 104 -2.17 -16.58 19.76
C ILE A 104 -0.97 -17.46 20.09
N ALA A 105 -1.14 -18.79 20.02
CA ALA A 105 -0.05 -19.72 20.31
C ALA A 105 1.10 -19.57 19.31
N ARG A 106 0.81 -19.46 18.02
CA ARG A 106 1.84 -19.32 16.96
C ARG A 106 2.56 -17.97 17.04
N ALA A 107 1.82 -16.86 17.26
CA ALA A 107 2.41 -15.54 17.46
C ALA A 107 3.32 -15.49 18.69
N ARG A 108 2.88 -16.10 19.80
CA ARG A 108 3.68 -16.23 21.03
C ARG A 108 5.00 -16.97 20.81
N GLU A 109 4.99 -18.07 20.05
CA GLU A 109 6.20 -18.84 19.70
C GLU A 109 7.23 -18.00 18.94
N ARG A 110 6.78 -16.98 18.21
CA ARG A 110 7.61 -16.05 17.46
C ARG A 110 8.04 -14.82 18.28
N GLY A 111 7.56 -14.68 19.51
CA GLY A 111 7.83 -13.52 20.35
C GLY A 111 7.10 -12.25 19.87
N ILE A 112 5.99 -12.40 19.17
CA ILE A 112 5.16 -11.30 18.68
C ILE A 112 4.24 -10.85 19.80
N SER A 113 4.26 -9.55 20.11
CA SER A 113 3.41 -8.90 21.10
C SER A 113 2.07 -8.48 20.49
N MET A 114 0.98 -8.51 21.25
CA MET A 114 -0.37 -8.34 20.69
C MET A 114 -1.16 -7.23 21.35
N LEU A 115 -1.92 -6.50 20.52
CA LEU A 115 -3.07 -5.69 20.90
C LEU A 115 -4.33 -6.50 20.59
N PHE A 116 -5.11 -6.86 21.58
CA PHE A 116 -6.33 -7.65 21.38
C PHE A 116 -7.56 -6.75 21.26
N SER A 117 -8.25 -6.84 20.13
CA SER A 117 -9.48 -6.10 19.80
C SER A 117 -10.64 -7.08 19.58
N PRO A 118 -11.42 -7.42 20.62
CA PRO A 118 -12.40 -8.51 20.58
C PRO A 118 -13.79 -8.12 20.05
N ILE A 119 -14.08 -6.83 19.84
CA ILE A 119 -15.38 -6.29 19.41
C ILE A 119 -15.16 -5.35 18.22
N GLN A 120 -15.75 -5.67 17.06
CA GLN A 120 -15.49 -4.95 15.81
C GLN A 120 -16.62 -4.02 15.36
N LEU A 121 -17.85 -4.24 15.77
CA LEU A 121 -19.05 -3.45 15.47
C LEU A 121 -19.49 -3.42 14.00
N TYR A 122 -18.77 -4.01 13.09
CA TYR A 122 -19.13 -4.11 11.68
C TYR A 122 -19.54 -5.51 11.29
N GLY A 123 -20.55 -5.63 10.44
CA GLY A 123 -20.81 -6.85 9.71
C GLY A 123 -19.70 -7.11 8.71
N SER A 124 -19.40 -8.37 8.46
CA SER A 124 -18.36 -8.76 7.54
C SER A 124 -18.97 -9.54 6.37
N ASN A 125 -19.30 -8.82 5.32
CA ASN A 125 -19.90 -9.37 4.09
C ASN A 125 -18.93 -9.33 2.88
N TRP A 126 -17.66 -9.10 3.12
CA TRP A 126 -16.60 -9.19 2.14
C TRP A 126 -15.98 -10.60 2.12
N PRO A 127 -15.50 -11.18 1.00
CA PRO A 127 -15.40 -10.57 -0.34
C PRO A 127 -16.64 -10.77 -1.23
N ASP A 128 -17.67 -11.45 -0.79
CA ASP A 128 -18.83 -11.84 -1.59
C ASP A 128 -20.00 -10.85 -1.56
N ALA A 129 -19.91 -9.80 -0.75
CA ALA A 129 -20.95 -8.81 -0.52
C ALA A 129 -22.30 -9.38 -0.03
N LEU A 130 -22.33 -10.66 0.39
CA LEU A 130 -23.51 -11.30 0.95
C LEU A 130 -23.58 -11.01 2.44
N ASN A 131 -24.73 -10.55 2.90
CA ASN A 131 -24.99 -10.47 4.33
C ASN A 131 -25.07 -11.89 4.90
N ASP A 132 -24.09 -12.25 5.73
CA ASP A 132 -24.17 -13.50 6.47
C ASP A 132 -25.27 -13.40 7.53
N THR A 133 -26.45 -13.89 7.17
CA THR A 133 -27.62 -13.88 8.05
C THR A 133 -27.56 -14.96 9.12
N THR A 134 -26.55 -15.83 9.10
CA THR A 134 -26.37 -16.91 10.07
C THR A 134 -25.52 -16.51 11.27
N GLN A 135 -24.84 -15.36 11.22
CA GLN A 135 -24.00 -14.87 12.31
C GLN A 135 -24.84 -14.66 13.59
N PRO A 136 -24.51 -15.34 14.70
CA PRO A 136 -25.37 -15.35 15.88
C PRO A 136 -25.17 -14.17 16.82
N GLY A 137 -24.12 -13.36 16.61
CA GLY A 137 -23.58 -12.42 17.57
C GLY A 137 -24.46 -11.22 17.92
N PHE A 138 -24.14 -10.60 19.06
CA PHE A 138 -24.82 -9.39 19.51
C PHE A 138 -24.54 -8.18 18.60
N GLY A 139 -23.42 -8.17 17.88
CA GLY A 139 -23.11 -7.15 16.86
C GLY A 139 -24.20 -7.08 15.81
N ARG A 140 -24.62 -8.21 15.29
CA ARG A 140 -25.75 -8.30 14.34
C ARG A 140 -27.07 -7.84 14.96
N ARG A 141 -27.35 -8.29 16.19
CA ARG A 141 -28.61 -7.98 16.87
C ARG A 141 -28.81 -6.48 17.09
N PHE A 142 -27.78 -5.79 17.53
CA PHE A 142 -27.90 -4.40 17.94
C PHE A 142 -27.43 -3.41 16.88
N GLY A 143 -26.44 -3.77 16.06
CA GLY A 143 -25.79 -2.90 15.10
C GLY A 143 -24.97 -1.80 15.75
N LYS A 144 -23.99 -1.24 15.03
CA LYS A 144 -23.02 -0.26 15.52
C LYS A 144 -23.66 0.92 16.27
N GLY A 145 -24.70 1.53 15.70
CA GLY A 145 -25.33 2.75 16.26
C GLY A 145 -25.98 2.58 17.63
N ARG A 146 -26.34 1.35 18.05
CA ARG A 146 -26.96 1.09 19.34
C ARG A 146 -26.01 0.59 20.41
N MET A 147 -24.78 0.26 20.07
CA MET A 147 -23.83 -0.35 21.01
C MET A 147 -23.51 0.53 22.21
N GLY A 148 -23.40 1.85 22.02
CA GLY A 148 -23.12 2.80 23.09
C GLY A 148 -24.38 3.28 23.84
N THR A 149 -25.59 3.07 23.30
CA THR A 149 -26.82 3.71 23.81
C THR A 149 -27.88 2.74 24.31
N ASP A 150 -27.94 1.48 23.81
CA ASP A 150 -28.89 0.46 24.31
C ASP A 150 -28.29 -0.29 25.52
N PRO A 151 -28.93 -0.24 26.71
CA PRO A 151 -28.43 -0.94 27.89
C PRO A 151 -28.28 -2.45 27.70
N ARG A 152 -29.08 -3.06 26.84
CA ARG A 152 -28.97 -4.52 26.52
C ARG A 152 -27.75 -4.81 25.66
N ALA A 153 -27.42 -3.90 24.74
CA ALA A 153 -26.19 -4.01 23.95
C ALA A 153 -24.95 -3.88 24.84
N LEU A 154 -24.97 -2.93 25.77
CA LEU A 154 -23.89 -2.77 26.75
C LEU A 154 -23.76 -4.01 27.63
N ALA A 155 -24.88 -4.58 28.11
CA ALA A 155 -24.88 -5.82 28.92
C ALA A 155 -24.27 -7.00 28.15
N ALA A 156 -24.56 -7.16 26.85
CA ALA A 156 -24.01 -8.19 26.01
C ALA A 156 -22.47 -8.00 25.81
N GLN A 157 -22.01 -6.77 25.58
CA GLN A 157 -20.57 -6.45 25.48
C GLN A 157 -19.82 -6.77 26.79
N VAL A 158 -20.39 -6.38 27.93
CA VAL A 158 -19.81 -6.65 29.28
C VAL A 158 -19.74 -8.17 29.53
N ASN A 159 -20.81 -8.92 29.21
CA ASN A 159 -20.85 -10.37 29.35
C ASN A 159 -19.76 -11.04 28.48
N TYR A 160 -19.70 -10.65 27.21
CA TYR A 160 -18.73 -11.17 26.26
C TYR A 160 -17.28 -10.92 26.69
N LEU A 161 -16.95 -9.66 27.05
CA LEU A 161 -15.60 -9.30 27.50
C LEU A 161 -15.14 -10.14 28.71
N ARG A 162 -16.05 -10.38 29.68
CA ARG A 162 -15.75 -11.24 30.83
C ARG A 162 -15.46 -12.68 30.42
N GLN A 163 -16.22 -13.24 29.52
CA GLN A 163 -16.07 -14.63 29.10
C GLN A 163 -14.81 -14.81 28.25
N ILE A 164 -14.61 -13.97 27.21
CA ILE A 164 -13.44 -14.11 26.31
C ILE A 164 -12.12 -13.93 27.07
N LEU A 165 -12.02 -13.01 28.03
CA LEU A 165 -10.80 -12.81 28.81
C LEU A 165 -10.54 -13.92 29.83
N ASN A 166 -11.57 -14.58 30.33
CA ASN A 166 -11.43 -15.76 31.19
C ASN A 166 -11.29 -17.06 30.39
N HIS A 167 -11.48 -17.04 29.07
CA HIS A 167 -11.31 -18.22 28.22
C HIS A 167 -9.88 -18.77 28.35
N LEU A 168 -9.76 -20.06 28.60
CA LEU A 168 -8.50 -20.78 28.69
C LEU A 168 -8.12 -21.27 27.29
N ASN A 169 -7.07 -20.71 26.72
CA ASN A 169 -6.56 -21.13 25.44
C ASN A 169 -6.02 -22.57 25.51
N PRO A 170 -6.56 -23.53 24.73
CA PRO A 170 -6.16 -24.95 24.81
C PRO A 170 -4.75 -25.22 24.30
N TYR A 171 -4.14 -24.32 23.51
CA TYR A 171 -2.78 -24.46 22.98
C TYR A 171 -1.72 -23.90 23.92
N THR A 172 -2.02 -22.81 24.61
CA THR A 172 -1.06 -22.18 25.55
C THR A 172 -1.29 -22.54 26.99
N HIS A 173 -2.46 -23.10 27.33
CA HIS A 173 -2.93 -23.40 28.68
C HIS A 173 -2.94 -22.18 29.60
N VAL A 174 -3.16 -20.98 29.01
CA VAL A 174 -3.21 -19.70 29.73
C VAL A 174 -4.53 -19.01 29.39
N ALA A 175 -5.18 -18.40 30.36
CA ALA A 175 -6.35 -17.57 30.12
C ALA A 175 -5.95 -16.29 29.36
N LEU A 176 -6.80 -15.78 28.44
CA LEU A 176 -6.43 -14.64 27.60
C LEU A 176 -6.09 -13.38 28.40
N LYS A 177 -6.73 -13.19 29.54
CA LYS A 177 -6.39 -12.10 30.50
C LYS A 177 -4.95 -12.19 31.03
N ASP A 178 -4.38 -13.40 31.12
CA ASP A 178 -3.06 -13.67 31.67
C ASP A 178 -2.02 -13.99 30.59
N GLU A 179 -2.43 -14.09 29.31
CA GLU A 179 -1.54 -14.42 28.18
C GLU A 179 -0.40 -13.37 28.05
N PRO A 180 0.87 -13.72 28.28
CA PRO A 180 1.95 -12.75 28.37
C PRO A 180 2.25 -12.02 27.06
N SER A 181 1.90 -12.60 25.90
CA SER A 181 2.08 -11.97 24.60
C SER A 181 1.00 -10.95 24.27
N ILE A 182 -0.17 -10.99 24.91
CA ILE A 182 -1.17 -9.92 24.82
C ILE A 182 -0.76 -8.82 25.80
N LEU A 183 -0.30 -7.68 25.29
CA LEU A 183 0.14 -6.52 26.12
C LEU A 183 -0.97 -5.52 26.36
N PHE A 184 -1.88 -5.40 25.38
CA PHE A 184 -2.89 -4.34 25.32
C PHE A 184 -4.26 -4.92 25.01
N ILE A 185 -5.30 -4.33 25.60
CA ILE A 185 -6.70 -4.59 25.27
C ILE A 185 -7.27 -3.32 24.64
N GLU A 186 -7.75 -3.40 23.41
CA GLU A 186 -8.59 -2.39 22.80
C GLU A 186 -10.06 -2.78 23.05
N LEU A 187 -10.79 -1.94 23.76
CA LEU A 187 -12.12 -2.30 24.23
C LEU A 187 -13.11 -2.59 23.09
N VAL A 188 -13.00 -1.80 22.02
CA VAL A 188 -13.94 -1.84 20.89
C VAL A 188 -13.30 -1.15 19.69
N ASN A 189 -13.52 -1.69 18.49
CA ASN A 189 -13.09 -1.09 17.23
C ASN A 189 -14.11 -0.05 16.75
N GLU A 190 -13.64 1.14 16.39
CA GLU A 190 -14.39 2.21 15.72
C GLU A 190 -15.83 2.41 16.20
N PRO A 191 -16.06 2.67 17.49
CA PRO A 191 -17.40 2.85 18.01
C PRO A 191 -18.07 4.10 17.42
N TRP A 192 -19.41 4.09 17.39
CA TRP A 192 -20.14 5.31 17.11
C TRP A 192 -20.08 6.19 18.35
N HIS A 193 -19.36 7.31 18.24
CA HIS A 193 -19.17 8.24 19.35
C HIS A 193 -20.35 9.18 19.54
N HIS A 194 -20.56 9.59 20.80
CA HIS A 194 -21.51 10.61 21.22
C HIS A 194 -20.77 11.69 22.03
N PRO A 195 -19.91 12.50 21.38
CA PRO A 195 -19.11 13.52 22.08
C PRO A 195 -19.96 14.60 22.73
N GLU A 196 -21.18 14.80 22.27
CA GLU A 196 -22.20 15.71 22.86
C GLU A 196 -22.71 15.21 24.22
N ASP A 197 -22.73 13.89 24.47
CA ASP A 197 -23.01 13.31 25.80
C ASP A 197 -21.71 12.84 26.46
N LEU A 198 -20.95 13.77 27.00
CA LEU A 198 -19.69 13.50 27.68
C LEU A 198 -19.84 12.50 28.82
N GLN A 199 -20.92 12.62 29.64
CA GLN A 199 -21.13 11.73 30.78
C GLN A 199 -21.56 10.32 30.33
N GLY A 200 -22.38 10.20 29.29
CA GLY A 200 -22.76 8.94 28.69
C GLY A 200 -21.55 8.21 28.11
N SER A 201 -20.70 8.92 27.38
CA SER A 201 -19.47 8.39 26.82
C SER A 201 -18.50 7.89 27.91
N ILE A 202 -18.33 8.67 29.01
CA ILE A 202 -17.51 8.24 30.18
C ILE A 202 -18.10 6.96 30.80
N ARG A 203 -19.42 6.91 31.02
CA ARG A 203 -20.09 5.73 31.59
C ARG A 203 -19.90 4.49 30.70
N TYR A 204 -20.03 4.63 29.39
CA TYR A 204 -19.84 3.54 28.44
C TYR A 204 -18.42 3.00 28.49
N ILE A 205 -17.40 3.86 28.35
CA ILE A 205 -15.99 3.48 28.40
C ILE A 205 -15.66 2.80 29.74
N ASN A 206 -16.16 3.36 30.85
CA ASN A 206 -15.94 2.82 32.17
C ASN A 206 -16.59 1.44 32.36
N ALA A 207 -17.80 1.23 31.87
CA ALA A 207 -18.48 -0.07 31.97
C ALA A 207 -17.69 -1.19 31.25
N LEU A 208 -17.18 -0.92 30.07
CA LEU A 208 -16.33 -1.88 29.36
C LEU A 208 -14.99 -2.10 30.08
N THR A 209 -14.38 -1.01 30.56
CA THR A 209 -13.14 -1.10 31.33
C THR A 209 -13.31 -1.92 32.61
N ASP A 210 -14.41 -1.69 33.34
CA ASP A 210 -14.75 -2.42 34.56
C ASP A 210 -15.05 -3.89 34.28
N ALA A 211 -15.66 -4.20 33.13
CA ALA A 211 -15.84 -5.58 32.68
C ALA A 211 -14.48 -6.30 32.54
N VAL A 212 -13.52 -5.68 31.87
CA VAL A 212 -12.15 -6.20 31.73
C VAL A 212 -11.50 -6.36 33.10
N ARG A 213 -11.50 -5.33 33.95
CA ARG A 213 -10.88 -5.35 35.29
C ARG A 213 -11.52 -6.38 36.23
N SER A 214 -12.83 -6.62 36.12
CA SER A 214 -13.54 -7.61 36.93
C SER A 214 -13.05 -9.05 36.74
N THR A 215 -12.36 -9.34 35.63
CA THR A 215 -11.72 -10.64 35.38
C THR A 215 -10.39 -10.81 36.10
N GLY A 216 -9.83 -9.75 36.69
CA GLY A 216 -8.47 -9.71 37.23
C GLY A 216 -7.43 -9.29 36.19
N CYS A 217 -7.80 -8.97 34.97
CA CYS A 217 -6.88 -8.53 33.91
C CYS A 217 -6.13 -7.27 34.30
N GLN A 218 -4.79 -7.29 34.21
CA GLN A 218 -3.89 -6.17 34.55
C GLN A 218 -3.30 -5.47 33.31
N LYS A 219 -3.66 -5.91 32.10
CA LYS A 219 -3.13 -5.35 30.84
C LYS A 219 -3.55 -3.90 30.67
N LEU A 220 -2.77 -3.13 29.91
CA LEU A 220 -3.13 -1.75 29.57
C LEU A 220 -4.37 -1.74 28.67
N ILE A 221 -5.32 -0.85 28.98
CA ILE A 221 -6.61 -0.74 28.29
C ILE A 221 -6.64 0.53 27.45
N PHE A 222 -6.95 0.35 26.19
CA PHE A 222 -7.04 1.41 25.18
C PHE A 222 -8.47 1.55 24.66
N TYR A 223 -8.82 2.77 24.29
CA TYR A 223 -10.09 3.06 23.65
C TYR A 223 -9.86 3.68 22.28
N ASN A 224 -10.66 3.26 21.31
CA ASN A 224 -10.53 3.65 19.92
C ASN A 224 -11.18 5.02 19.67
N VAL A 225 -10.38 5.98 19.19
CA VAL A 225 -10.84 7.31 18.80
C VAL A 225 -11.56 7.27 17.46
N SER A 226 -11.23 6.28 16.60
CA SER A 226 -11.73 6.19 15.23
C SER A 226 -11.51 7.51 14.45
N GLN A 227 -12.58 8.14 14.02
CA GLN A 227 -12.57 9.35 13.21
C GLN A 227 -13.10 10.59 13.92
N ASP A 228 -13.47 10.49 15.21
CA ASP A 228 -14.01 11.62 15.97
C ASP A 228 -13.18 11.92 17.22
N PHE A 229 -12.19 12.78 17.05
CA PHE A 229 -11.28 13.19 18.13
C PHE A 229 -11.93 14.01 19.24
N ARG A 230 -13.17 14.48 19.07
CA ARG A 230 -13.93 15.17 20.13
C ARG A 230 -14.22 14.26 21.32
N ILE A 231 -14.14 12.93 21.14
CA ILE A 231 -14.25 11.95 22.23
C ILE A 231 -13.05 11.99 23.21
N GLY A 232 -11.96 12.66 22.84
CA GLY A 232 -10.71 12.69 23.62
C GLY A 232 -10.89 13.09 25.06
N GLU A 233 -11.74 14.07 25.36
CA GLU A 233 -12.03 14.49 26.75
C GLU A 233 -12.76 13.40 27.55
N ALA A 234 -13.68 12.65 26.94
CA ALA A 234 -14.33 11.52 27.58
C ALA A 234 -13.31 10.41 27.92
N ILE A 235 -12.41 10.10 26.99
CA ILE A 235 -11.36 9.10 27.23
C ILE A 235 -10.44 9.54 28.37
N ARG A 236 -9.97 10.78 28.33
CA ARG A 236 -9.10 11.34 29.37
C ARG A 236 -9.71 11.29 30.78
N ARG A 237 -11.02 11.41 30.89
CA ARG A 237 -11.77 11.35 32.17
C ARG A 237 -12.31 9.97 32.51
N SER A 238 -12.14 9.00 31.64
CA SER A 238 -12.53 7.60 31.85
C SER A 238 -11.45 6.81 32.57
N LYS A 239 -11.71 5.52 32.76
CA LYS A 239 -10.75 4.55 33.30
C LYS A 239 -9.84 3.94 32.24
N ALA A 240 -10.06 4.20 30.95
CA ALA A 240 -9.15 3.79 29.89
C ALA A 240 -7.79 4.48 30.04
N GLN A 241 -6.72 3.78 29.69
CA GLN A 241 -5.36 4.24 29.96
C GLN A 241 -4.67 4.86 28.76
N GLY A 242 -5.18 4.62 27.54
CA GLY A 242 -4.63 5.12 26.30
C GLY A 242 -5.63 5.15 25.17
N ILE A 243 -5.16 5.60 24.02
CA ILE A 243 -5.96 5.75 22.80
C ILE A 243 -5.40 4.93 21.66
N THR A 244 -6.32 4.44 20.79
CA THR A 244 -5.97 3.92 19.48
C THR A 244 -6.61 4.79 18.39
N PHE A 245 -5.92 4.96 17.26
CA PHE A 245 -6.35 5.76 16.12
C PHE A 245 -5.93 5.13 14.80
N GLY A 246 -6.66 5.43 13.72
CA GLY A 246 -6.36 4.93 12.38
C GLY A 246 -5.82 6.03 11.46
N TRP A 247 -5.16 5.63 10.34
CA TRP A 247 -4.69 6.57 9.35
C TRP A 247 -4.56 6.01 7.94
N TYR A 248 -5.28 6.58 7.00
CA TYR A 248 -5.27 6.25 5.58
C TYR A 248 -5.11 7.53 4.75
N PRO A 249 -3.90 8.01 4.52
CA PRO A 249 -3.67 9.31 3.86
C PRO A 249 -4.08 9.33 2.38
N THR A 250 -4.33 8.18 1.76
CA THR A 250 -4.82 8.05 0.39
C THR A 250 -6.29 7.62 0.29
N GLY A 251 -7.06 7.84 1.39
CA GLY A 251 -8.46 7.42 1.48
C GLY A 251 -8.62 5.93 1.75
N LEU A 252 -9.86 5.43 1.65
CA LEU A 252 -10.17 4.03 1.96
C LEU A 252 -10.28 3.14 0.73
N ASN A 253 -10.66 3.70 -0.43
CA ASN A 253 -10.89 2.93 -1.66
C ASN A 253 -10.97 3.86 -2.87
N ALA A 254 -10.09 3.67 -3.83
CA ALA A 254 -10.14 4.31 -5.15
C ALA A 254 -10.73 3.38 -6.21
N GLY A 255 -10.68 2.06 -6.01
CA GLY A 255 -11.14 1.04 -6.96
C GLY A 255 -10.16 0.78 -8.12
N HIS A 256 -8.98 1.36 -8.07
CA HIS A 256 -7.88 1.17 -9.02
C HIS A 256 -6.56 1.55 -8.35
N GLU A 257 -5.43 1.09 -8.90
CA GLU A 257 -4.11 1.51 -8.41
C GLU A 257 -3.93 3.02 -8.57
N LEU A 258 -3.62 3.68 -7.46
CA LEU A 258 -3.33 5.11 -7.45
C LEU A 258 -1.94 5.37 -8.01
N GLU A 259 -1.81 6.48 -8.68
CA GLU A 259 -0.54 7.03 -9.16
C GLU A 259 -0.29 8.40 -8.51
N GLY A 260 0.97 8.87 -8.54
CA GLY A 260 1.34 10.18 -8.06
C GLY A 260 1.90 10.21 -6.64
N ASN A 261 2.35 11.39 -6.25
CA ASN A 261 3.02 11.63 -4.98
C ASN A 261 2.02 11.95 -3.86
N TYR A 262 1.99 11.13 -2.84
CA TYR A 262 1.16 11.31 -1.64
C TYR A 262 1.99 11.61 -0.38
N LEU A 263 3.30 11.81 -0.50
CA LEU A 263 4.19 12.05 0.65
C LEU A 263 3.79 13.31 1.44
N ARG A 264 3.27 14.34 0.76
CA ARG A 264 2.71 15.52 1.45
C ARG A 264 1.55 15.18 2.39
N GLY A 265 0.76 14.16 2.06
CA GLY A 265 -0.32 13.67 2.91
C GLY A 265 0.16 12.96 4.17
N THR A 266 1.48 12.72 4.32
CA THR A 266 2.06 12.06 5.49
C THR A 266 2.86 12.99 6.40
N ASP A 267 2.85 14.29 6.17
CA ASP A 267 3.71 15.24 6.89
C ASP A 267 3.35 15.37 8.36
N VAL A 268 2.06 15.42 8.67
CA VAL A 268 1.58 15.71 10.01
C VAL A 268 0.24 15.05 10.31
N TYR A 269 0.03 14.69 11.58
CA TYR A 269 -1.27 14.25 12.11
C TYR A 269 -1.69 15.16 13.27
N PRO A 270 -2.29 16.34 12.98
CA PRO A 270 -2.49 17.40 13.98
C PRO A 270 -3.43 16.99 15.10
N ASP A 271 -4.47 16.19 14.84
CA ASP A 271 -5.43 15.77 15.85
C ASP A 271 -4.81 14.98 16.98
N MET A 272 -3.69 14.28 16.72
CA MET A 272 -2.96 13.55 17.76
C MET A 272 -2.19 14.45 18.72
N LEU A 273 -2.05 15.73 18.38
CA LEU A 273 -1.36 16.73 19.20
C LEU A 273 -2.32 17.58 20.04
N ARG A 274 -3.62 17.27 20.03
CA ARG A 274 -4.62 17.96 20.84
C ARG A 274 -4.26 17.91 22.34
N PRO A 275 -4.41 19.00 23.10
CA PRO A 275 -4.01 19.07 24.50
C PRO A 275 -4.62 18.01 25.41
N GLU A 276 -5.89 17.64 25.18
CA GLU A 276 -6.58 16.59 25.93
C GLU A 276 -5.97 15.20 25.77
N LEU A 277 -5.24 14.97 24.66
CA LEU A 277 -4.57 13.71 24.35
C LEU A 277 -3.09 13.69 24.78
N ALA A 278 -2.52 14.80 25.24
CA ALA A 278 -1.07 15.01 25.39
C ALA A 278 -0.37 13.94 26.27
N ARG A 279 -1.04 13.44 27.32
CA ARG A 279 -0.49 12.45 28.27
C ARG A 279 -0.98 11.02 28.05
N LEU A 280 -1.82 10.78 27.05
CA LEU A 280 -2.30 9.45 26.76
C LEU A 280 -1.28 8.73 25.85
N PRO A 281 -0.90 7.49 26.15
CA PRO A 281 -0.14 6.65 25.24
C PRO A 281 -0.96 6.40 23.98
N ARG A 282 -0.26 6.31 22.84
CA ARG A 282 -0.86 6.25 21.50
C ARG A 282 -0.46 4.99 20.77
N ILE A 283 -1.46 4.30 20.22
CA ILE A 283 -1.30 3.16 19.34
C ILE A 283 -2.02 3.47 18.04
N VAL A 284 -1.39 3.20 16.92
CA VAL A 284 -2.04 3.17 15.60
C VAL A 284 -2.62 1.77 15.43
N TYR A 285 -3.97 1.65 15.58
CA TYR A 285 -4.63 0.36 15.47
C TYR A 285 -4.72 -0.12 14.02
N GLU A 286 -4.84 0.82 13.10
CA GLU A 286 -4.92 0.59 11.67
C GLU A 286 -4.25 1.71 10.90
N PHE A 287 -3.50 1.39 9.86
CA PHE A 287 -3.01 2.33 8.88
C PHE A 287 -2.68 1.61 7.58
N ASP A 288 -2.78 2.31 6.47
CA ASP A 288 -2.23 1.93 5.17
C ASP A 288 -2.10 3.19 4.30
N SER A 289 -1.47 3.04 3.16
CA SER A 289 -1.68 3.85 1.96
C SER A 289 -2.51 3.01 0.97
N PRO A 290 -3.85 2.95 1.14
CA PRO A 290 -4.69 2.10 0.31
C PRO A 290 -4.51 2.39 -1.18
N ASP A 291 -4.73 1.36 -2.00
CA ASP A 291 -4.62 1.43 -3.45
C ASP A 291 -3.22 1.83 -3.99
N LEU A 292 -2.16 1.75 -3.13
CA LEU A 292 -0.76 2.00 -3.51
C LEU A 292 0.14 0.79 -3.20
N ARG A 293 1.17 0.60 -4.04
CA ARG A 293 2.22 -0.42 -3.84
C ARG A 293 3.63 0.18 -3.78
N THR A 294 3.76 1.43 -3.36
CA THR A 294 5.03 2.17 -3.34
C THR A 294 5.96 1.75 -2.21
N GLY A 295 7.26 1.99 -2.40
CA GLY A 295 8.30 1.77 -1.40
C GLY A 295 8.45 2.88 -0.36
N THR A 296 7.76 4.01 -0.51
CA THR A 296 8.04 5.26 0.23
C THR A 296 7.06 5.57 1.35
N MET A 297 5.79 5.18 1.21
CA MET A 297 4.72 5.65 2.09
C MET A 297 4.87 5.17 3.54
N TYR A 298 5.15 3.89 3.77
CA TYR A 298 5.21 3.37 5.13
C TYR A 298 6.35 3.94 5.98
N PRO A 299 7.59 4.10 5.48
CA PRO A 299 8.63 4.81 6.22
C PRO A 299 8.25 6.27 6.54
N ALA A 300 7.59 6.97 5.61
CA ALA A 300 7.10 8.33 5.83
C ALA A 300 6.01 8.39 6.91
N MET A 301 5.03 7.49 6.87
CA MET A 301 3.97 7.38 7.88
C MET A 301 4.56 7.02 9.24
N ALA A 302 5.48 6.04 9.31
CA ALA A 302 6.14 5.64 10.57
C ALA A 302 6.96 6.80 11.19
N ARG A 303 7.63 7.62 10.38
CA ARG A 303 8.26 8.87 10.82
C ARG A 303 7.24 9.77 11.53
N THR A 304 6.09 9.99 10.92
CA THR A 304 5.03 10.84 11.49
C THR A 304 4.41 10.19 12.75
N PHE A 305 4.24 8.87 12.78
CA PHE A 305 3.84 8.18 14.00
C PHE A 305 4.80 8.46 15.16
N ARG A 306 6.10 8.42 14.91
CA ARG A 306 7.09 8.78 15.94
C ARG A 306 7.00 10.26 16.34
N THR A 307 6.80 11.15 15.38
CA THR A 307 6.61 12.60 15.64
C THR A 307 5.41 12.87 16.56
N VAL A 308 4.30 12.15 16.39
CA VAL A 308 3.12 12.31 17.26
C VAL A 308 3.12 11.42 18.49
N GLY A 309 4.21 10.70 18.77
CA GLY A 309 4.42 9.96 20.00
C GLY A 309 3.87 8.53 20.04
N THR A 310 3.55 7.94 18.91
CA THR A 310 3.07 6.55 18.78
C THR A 310 4.14 5.55 19.22
N GLN A 311 3.71 4.50 19.92
CA GLN A 311 4.56 3.44 20.45
C GLN A 311 4.27 2.04 19.88
N PHE A 312 3.14 1.86 19.20
CA PHE A 312 2.82 0.69 18.41
C PHE A 312 2.01 1.10 17.19
N ALA A 313 2.35 0.55 16.03
CA ALA A 313 1.61 0.75 14.79
C ALA A 313 1.34 -0.59 14.11
N ALA A 314 0.07 -0.86 13.78
CA ALA A 314 -0.39 -2.06 13.08
C ALA A 314 -0.99 -1.69 11.71
N MET A 315 -0.35 -2.12 10.63
CA MET A 315 -0.86 -1.96 9.27
C MET A 315 -2.17 -2.74 9.08
N PHE A 316 -3.13 -2.22 8.35
CA PHE A 316 -4.37 -2.93 8.00
C PHE A 316 -4.46 -3.15 6.49
N ALA A 317 -4.50 -4.43 6.03
CA ALA A 317 -4.25 -5.65 6.76
C ALA A 317 -3.25 -6.49 5.96
N TYR A 318 -2.57 -7.44 6.61
CA TYR A 318 -1.67 -8.35 5.91
C TYR A 318 -2.48 -9.31 5.04
N ASP A 319 -2.17 -9.35 3.74
CA ASP A 319 -2.81 -10.27 2.80
C ASP A 319 -2.05 -11.60 2.81
N MET A 320 -2.72 -12.63 3.26
CA MET A 320 -2.18 -13.95 3.55
C MET A 320 -1.54 -14.59 2.32
N LEU A 321 -0.47 -15.35 2.52
CA LEU A 321 0.28 -16.00 1.44
C LEU A 321 -0.63 -16.77 0.46
N ALA A 322 -1.62 -17.48 0.96
CA ALA A 322 -2.51 -18.31 0.13
C ALA A 322 -3.51 -17.50 -0.72
N THR A 323 -3.86 -16.27 -0.33
CA THR A 323 -4.87 -15.43 -1.00
C THR A 323 -4.27 -14.29 -1.82
N SER A 324 -3.03 -13.90 -1.53
CA SER A 324 -2.39 -12.69 -2.06
C SER A 324 -2.21 -12.67 -3.57
N SER A 325 -2.05 -13.84 -4.23
CA SER A 325 -1.98 -13.89 -5.71
C SER A 325 -3.21 -13.30 -6.39
N ARG A 326 -4.34 -13.26 -5.66
CA ARG A 326 -5.65 -12.78 -6.11
C ARG A 326 -6.06 -11.47 -5.44
N ASN A 327 -5.35 -11.04 -4.39
CA ASN A 327 -5.76 -9.97 -3.50
C ASN A 327 -7.23 -10.16 -3.07
N LEU A 328 -7.52 -11.33 -2.50
CA LEU A 328 -8.88 -11.74 -2.18
C LEU A 328 -9.31 -11.34 -0.76
N GLY A 329 -8.40 -10.88 0.09
CA GLY A 329 -8.68 -10.41 1.44
C GLY A 329 -9.34 -9.02 1.45
N TRP A 330 -8.72 -8.05 2.09
CA TRP A 330 -9.15 -6.65 2.12
C TRP A 330 -8.59 -5.89 0.92
N GLN A 331 -9.22 -6.00 -0.20
CA GLN A 331 -8.82 -5.61 -1.54
C GLN A 331 -7.99 -4.31 -1.65
N THR A 332 -8.33 -3.25 -0.91
CA THR A 332 -7.65 -1.95 -0.95
C THR A 332 -6.33 -1.95 -0.17
N HIS A 333 -6.08 -3.00 0.64
CA HIS A 333 -4.97 -3.13 1.57
C HIS A 333 -4.03 -4.26 1.16
N TYR A 334 -3.46 -4.16 -0.02
CA TYR A 334 -2.64 -5.22 -0.61
C TYR A 334 -1.21 -5.18 -0.09
N LEU A 335 -0.90 -6.01 0.92
CA LEU A 335 0.45 -6.20 1.47
C LEU A 335 0.75 -7.67 1.74
N SER A 336 1.69 -8.23 1.03
CA SER A 336 2.23 -9.58 1.22
C SER A 336 3.73 -9.61 1.00
N LEU A 337 4.47 -10.35 1.81
CA LEU A 337 5.93 -10.48 1.66
C LEU A 337 6.34 -10.96 0.27
N VAL A 338 5.58 -11.90 -0.31
CA VAL A 338 5.91 -12.52 -1.59
C VAL A 338 5.37 -11.73 -2.76
N TYR A 339 4.10 -11.29 -2.70
CA TYR A 339 3.39 -10.75 -3.87
C TYR A 339 3.49 -9.24 -4.02
N THR A 340 3.90 -8.52 -2.95
CA THR A 340 4.16 -7.08 -3.00
C THR A 340 5.53 -6.74 -2.39
N PRO A 341 6.64 -7.27 -2.95
CA PRO A 341 7.96 -7.24 -2.30
C PRO A 341 8.44 -5.83 -1.95
N ARG A 342 8.20 -4.85 -2.81
CA ARG A 342 8.55 -3.45 -2.57
C ARG A 342 7.79 -2.86 -1.39
N LYS A 343 6.45 -2.98 -1.37
CA LYS A 343 5.60 -2.52 -0.28
C LYS A 343 5.89 -3.27 1.03
N ALA A 344 6.14 -4.58 0.94
CA ALA A 344 6.53 -5.39 2.10
C ALA A 344 7.87 -4.91 2.69
N LEU A 345 8.85 -4.63 1.84
CA LEU A 345 10.15 -4.12 2.31
C LEU A 345 10.03 -2.71 2.89
N SER A 346 9.15 -1.86 2.35
CA SER A 346 8.84 -0.57 2.97
C SER A 346 8.26 -0.73 4.38
N ALA A 347 7.45 -1.76 4.63
CA ALA A 347 6.94 -2.09 5.96
C ALA A 347 8.06 -2.61 6.89
N VAL A 348 9.03 -3.38 6.37
CA VAL A 348 10.23 -3.77 7.12
C VAL A 348 11.03 -2.53 7.55
N ILE A 349 11.23 -1.57 6.63
CA ILE A 349 11.92 -0.31 6.93
C ILE A 349 11.11 0.53 7.93
N ALA A 350 9.79 0.60 7.79
CA ALA A 350 8.92 1.31 8.74
C ALA A 350 9.01 0.73 10.16
N ALA A 351 9.16 -0.58 10.31
CA ALA A 351 9.41 -1.21 11.59
C ALA A 351 10.74 -0.72 12.21
N GLU A 352 11.79 -0.56 11.41
CA GLU A 352 13.06 0.01 11.86
C GLU A 352 12.93 1.51 12.18
N VAL A 353 12.12 2.26 11.44
CA VAL A 353 11.78 3.67 11.77
C VAL A 353 11.16 3.76 13.15
N MET A 354 10.16 2.91 13.47
CA MET A 354 9.53 2.89 14.79
C MET A 354 10.53 2.63 15.92
N ARG A 355 11.49 1.72 15.71
CA ARG A 355 12.47 1.33 16.74
C ARG A 355 13.62 2.31 16.88
N ARG A 356 14.09 2.93 15.80
CA ARG A 356 15.32 3.75 15.77
C ARG A 356 15.08 5.23 15.93
N LEU A 357 13.92 5.76 15.50
CA LEU A 357 13.66 7.19 15.65
C LEU A 357 13.19 7.55 17.06
N PRO A 358 13.71 8.66 17.60
CA PRO A 358 13.22 9.19 18.87
C PRO A 358 11.75 9.61 18.76
N ARG A 359 10.99 9.32 19.82
CA ARG A 359 9.60 9.74 19.94
C ARG A 359 9.50 11.25 20.09
N MET A 360 8.47 11.87 19.54
CA MET A 360 8.16 13.31 19.61
C MET A 360 9.19 14.23 18.92
N LYS A 361 9.99 13.68 17.99
CA LYS A 361 10.87 14.50 17.16
C LYS A 361 10.20 14.86 15.85
N ASP A 362 10.16 16.15 15.55
CA ASP A 362 9.68 16.69 14.27
C ASP A 362 10.79 16.66 13.21
N TYR A 363 10.43 16.35 11.98
CA TYR A 363 11.33 16.31 10.81
C TYR A 363 10.93 17.30 9.72
N GLY A 364 9.93 18.16 9.99
CA GLY A 364 9.42 19.15 9.04
C GLY A 364 8.54 18.57 7.93
N PRO A 365 8.12 19.43 6.98
CA PRO A 365 7.26 19.04 5.86
C PRO A 365 8.06 18.45 4.69
N TYR A 366 7.38 17.72 3.80
CA TYR A 366 7.90 17.32 2.50
C TYR A 366 8.18 18.55 1.62
N PRO A 367 9.25 18.59 0.83
CA PRO A 367 10.25 17.53 0.60
C PRO A 367 11.45 17.53 1.58
N GLN A 368 11.48 18.41 2.56
CA GLN A 368 12.62 18.56 3.48
C GLN A 368 12.80 17.33 4.38
N ASN A 369 11.71 16.63 4.66
CA ASN A 369 11.66 15.45 5.54
C ASN A 369 11.91 14.12 4.82
N THR A 370 12.53 14.14 3.64
CA THR A 370 12.88 12.91 2.91
C THR A 370 14.09 12.19 3.49
N ARG A 371 14.89 12.87 4.33
CA ARG A 371 16.00 12.30 5.09
C ARG A 371 15.76 12.48 6.59
N PHE A 372 15.78 11.37 7.33
CA PHE A 372 15.47 11.37 8.76
C PHE A 372 16.22 10.26 9.50
N GLY A 373 17.23 10.63 10.30
CA GLY A 373 18.18 9.66 10.88
C GLY A 373 18.95 8.93 9.78
N ASP A 374 19.03 7.61 9.87
CA ASP A 374 19.67 6.74 8.88
C ASP A 374 18.75 6.38 7.71
N PHE A 375 17.57 6.98 7.64
CA PHE A 375 16.55 6.69 6.63
C PHE A 375 16.51 7.75 5.54
N HIS A 376 16.19 7.30 4.32
CA HIS A 376 15.93 8.16 3.18
C HIS A 376 14.75 7.62 2.35
N ILE A 377 13.93 8.53 1.83
CA ILE A 377 12.86 8.23 0.88
C ILE A 377 13.01 9.10 -0.36
N SER A 378 12.71 8.53 -1.53
CA SER A 378 12.70 9.23 -2.82
C SER A 378 11.48 8.83 -3.62
N TYR A 379 10.62 9.79 -3.93
CA TYR A 379 9.46 9.56 -4.77
C TYR A 379 9.85 9.12 -6.18
N ASP A 380 10.76 9.84 -6.84
CA ASP A 380 11.20 9.53 -8.22
C ASP A 380 11.80 8.14 -8.36
N GLY A 381 12.53 7.68 -7.34
CA GLY A 381 13.14 6.34 -7.30
C GLY A 381 12.20 5.25 -6.79
N ASP A 382 11.00 5.61 -6.32
CA ASP A 382 10.13 4.75 -5.51
C ASP A 382 10.94 3.99 -4.45
N LEU A 383 11.83 4.72 -3.79
CA LEU A 383 12.86 4.21 -2.89
C LEU A 383 12.57 4.61 -1.45
N GLY A 384 12.44 3.63 -0.58
CA GLY A 384 12.64 3.76 0.86
C GLY A 384 13.90 2.98 1.24
N GLU A 385 14.80 3.58 2.00
CA GLU A 385 16.02 2.91 2.42
C GLU A 385 16.43 3.22 3.85
N LEU A 386 17.09 2.24 4.48
CA LEU A 386 17.83 2.36 5.74
C LEU A 386 19.30 2.10 5.44
N VAL A 387 20.15 3.06 5.72
CA VAL A 387 21.60 2.99 5.53
C VAL A 387 22.29 3.19 6.88
N ALA A 388 22.28 2.14 7.70
CA ALA A 388 22.86 2.13 9.02
C ALA A 388 24.14 1.28 9.10
N ARG A 389 24.87 1.38 10.21
CA ARG A 389 26.08 0.60 10.41
C ARG A 389 25.83 -0.91 10.44
N ASP A 390 24.71 -1.33 11.01
CA ASP A 390 24.35 -2.74 11.25
C ASP A 390 23.32 -3.28 10.24
N ALA A 391 22.64 -2.40 9.48
CA ALA A 391 21.58 -2.78 8.56
C ALA A 391 21.60 -1.94 7.27
N PHE A 392 21.37 -2.60 6.13
CA PHE A 392 21.22 -1.97 4.84
C PHE A 392 19.98 -2.53 4.12
N LEU A 393 18.90 -1.75 4.08
CA LEU A 393 17.59 -2.16 3.56
C LEU A 393 17.15 -1.17 2.48
N TYR A 394 16.56 -1.66 1.37
CA TYR A 394 16.10 -0.79 0.27
C TYR A 394 14.99 -1.41 -0.56
N THR A 395 13.99 -0.60 -0.90
CA THR A 395 12.78 -1.02 -1.64
C THR A 395 12.92 -0.99 -3.16
N SER A 396 13.94 -0.33 -3.66
CA SER A 396 14.29 -0.24 -5.09
C SER A 396 15.82 -0.21 -5.23
N SER A 397 16.33 -0.34 -6.44
CA SER A 397 17.77 -0.21 -6.68
C SER A 397 18.29 1.13 -6.18
N THR A 398 19.46 1.11 -5.51
CA THR A 398 20.06 2.28 -4.90
C THR A 398 21.55 2.38 -5.17
N SER A 399 22.06 3.61 -5.25
CA SER A 399 23.50 3.91 -5.29
C SER A 399 24.09 4.12 -3.89
N ALA A 400 23.29 4.05 -2.83
CA ALA A 400 23.79 4.18 -1.48
C ALA A 400 24.75 3.05 -1.13
N THR A 401 25.68 3.32 -0.23
CA THR A 401 26.66 2.37 0.30
C THR A 401 26.58 2.32 1.81
N ALA A 402 26.67 1.10 2.37
CA ALA A 402 26.74 0.95 3.81
C ALA A 402 27.96 1.67 4.40
N PRO A 403 27.83 2.41 5.50
CA PRO A 403 28.94 3.19 6.08
C PRO A 403 30.05 2.30 6.64
N ASP A 404 29.73 1.08 7.05
CA ASP A 404 30.68 0.07 7.53
C ASP A 404 30.25 -1.33 7.08
N PRO A 405 30.65 -1.77 5.87
CA PRO A 405 30.23 -3.07 5.34
C PRO A 405 30.65 -4.28 6.19
N GLN A 406 31.70 -4.15 7.05
CA GLN A 406 32.11 -5.25 7.95
C GLN A 406 31.17 -5.39 9.16
N ALA A 407 30.59 -4.29 9.60
CA ALA A 407 29.67 -4.27 10.74
C ALA A 407 28.25 -4.73 10.40
N LEU A 408 27.91 -4.83 9.11
CA LEU A 408 26.59 -5.25 8.70
C LEU A 408 26.19 -6.59 9.31
N GLN A 409 24.97 -6.64 9.83
CA GLN A 409 24.34 -7.84 10.38
C GLN A 409 23.16 -8.28 9.50
N ARG A 410 22.51 -7.32 8.82
CA ARG A 410 21.32 -7.58 8.00
C ARG A 410 21.33 -6.74 6.72
N ILE A 411 21.01 -7.39 5.59
CA ILE A 411 20.70 -6.73 4.32
C ILE A 411 19.35 -7.26 3.85
N ALA A 412 18.49 -6.40 3.33
CA ALA A 412 17.29 -6.82 2.63
C ALA A 412 17.03 -5.88 1.47
N GLY A 413 16.71 -6.45 0.32
CA GLY A 413 16.56 -5.66 -0.89
C GLY A 413 15.51 -6.18 -1.87
N HIS A 414 14.99 -5.23 -2.62
CA HIS A 414 14.30 -5.44 -3.88
C HIS A 414 15.03 -4.60 -4.94
N GLY A 415 15.63 -5.27 -5.96
CA GLY A 415 16.55 -4.62 -6.89
C GLY A 415 18.01 -4.72 -6.44
N SER A 416 18.87 -3.84 -6.92
CA SER A 416 20.33 -3.89 -6.77
C SER A 416 20.91 -2.71 -5.98
N SER A 417 22.07 -2.95 -5.36
CA SER A 417 22.95 -1.97 -4.72
C SER A 417 24.41 -2.28 -5.01
N ALA A 418 25.32 -1.46 -4.50
CA ALA A 418 26.77 -1.74 -4.56
C ALA A 418 27.15 -3.02 -3.80
N THR A 419 26.36 -3.45 -2.80
CA THR A 419 26.63 -4.65 -1.99
C THR A 419 26.01 -5.92 -2.58
N VAL A 420 24.83 -5.81 -3.21
CA VAL A 420 24.12 -6.94 -3.82
C VAL A 420 23.59 -6.51 -5.19
N SER A 421 24.04 -7.19 -6.25
CA SER A 421 23.44 -7.06 -7.59
C SER A 421 22.48 -8.22 -7.82
N TYR A 422 21.21 -7.92 -8.13
CA TYR A 422 20.16 -8.91 -8.36
C TYR A 422 19.11 -8.36 -9.33
N GLU A 423 18.78 -9.12 -10.36
CA GLU A 423 17.86 -8.71 -11.42
C GLU A 423 16.45 -9.31 -11.26
N GLY A 424 16.26 -10.26 -10.35
CA GLY A 424 14.95 -10.81 -10.05
C GLY A 424 14.03 -9.76 -9.43
N THR A 425 12.72 -9.99 -9.51
CA THR A 425 11.68 -9.11 -8.97
C THR A 425 11.11 -9.58 -7.63
N GLY A 426 11.72 -10.61 -7.04
CA GLY A 426 11.46 -11.05 -5.67
C GLY A 426 12.29 -10.27 -4.65
N ILE A 427 11.91 -10.38 -3.38
CA ILE A 427 12.70 -9.86 -2.26
C ILE A 427 13.79 -10.84 -1.85
N TYR A 428 14.90 -10.34 -1.34
CA TYR A 428 15.93 -11.16 -0.72
C TYR A 428 16.39 -10.61 0.62
N PHE A 429 16.92 -11.49 1.46
CA PHE A 429 17.47 -11.19 2.78
C PHE A 429 18.82 -11.87 2.95
N LEU A 430 19.77 -11.15 3.54
CA LEU A 430 21.02 -11.68 4.05
C LEU A 430 21.13 -11.36 5.53
N ASP A 431 21.25 -12.40 6.35
CA ASP A 431 21.46 -12.28 7.79
C ASP A 431 22.81 -12.87 8.18
N LYS A 432 23.64 -12.12 8.89
CA LYS A 432 24.94 -12.60 9.35
C LYS A 432 24.74 -13.61 10.48
N VAL A 433 25.24 -14.82 10.28
CA VAL A 433 25.24 -15.89 11.29
C VAL A 433 26.43 -15.73 12.23
N ARG A 434 27.59 -15.51 11.63
CA ARG A 434 28.88 -15.20 12.27
C ARG A 434 29.84 -14.61 11.23
N PRO A 435 31.00 -14.07 11.62
CA PRO A 435 31.97 -13.57 10.64
C PRO A 435 32.28 -14.60 9.54
N GLY A 436 32.12 -14.19 8.29
CA GLY A 436 32.33 -15.01 7.10
C GLY A 436 31.26 -16.08 6.83
N VAL A 437 30.14 -16.05 7.52
CA VAL A 437 28.97 -16.96 7.29
C VAL A 437 27.68 -16.16 7.32
N TRP A 438 26.94 -16.21 6.23
CA TRP A 438 25.67 -15.52 6.03
C TRP A 438 24.56 -16.49 5.61
N ARG A 439 23.35 -16.26 6.09
CA ARG A 439 22.13 -16.89 5.59
C ARG A 439 21.52 -15.99 4.52
N LEU A 440 21.43 -16.49 3.30
CA LEU A 440 20.73 -15.85 2.20
C LEU A 440 19.37 -16.50 2.02
N GLU A 441 18.35 -15.69 1.85
CA GLU A 441 16.99 -16.12 1.53
C GLU A 441 16.51 -15.32 0.33
N VAL A 442 16.01 -16.01 -0.71
CA VAL A 442 15.52 -15.39 -1.94
C VAL A 442 14.11 -15.88 -2.21
N TYR A 443 13.19 -14.94 -2.36
CA TYR A 443 11.80 -15.24 -2.66
C TYR A 443 11.53 -15.29 -4.17
N PRO A 444 10.44 -15.98 -4.60
CA PRO A 444 10.03 -15.97 -6.00
C PRO A 444 9.83 -14.56 -6.54
N ASP A 445 10.00 -14.41 -7.84
CA ASP A 445 9.69 -13.17 -8.53
C ASP A 445 8.19 -12.86 -8.39
N ALA A 446 7.88 -11.63 -7.99
CA ALA A 446 6.52 -11.11 -7.98
C ALA A 446 6.28 -10.30 -9.26
N VAL A 447 5.44 -10.82 -10.14
CA VAL A 447 5.18 -10.19 -11.43
C VAL A 447 3.72 -9.77 -11.53
N PRO A 448 3.41 -8.47 -11.40
CA PRO A 448 2.05 -7.96 -11.55
C PRO A 448 1.58 -8.12 -12.99
N ILE A 449 0.36 -8.63 -13.16
CA ILE A 449 -0.26 -8.88 -14.47
C ILE A 449 -1.57 -8.11 -14.68
N ARG A 450 -2.11 -7.55 -13.58
CA ARG A 450 -3.32 -6.71 -13.61
C ARG A 450 -3.36 -5.80 -12.39
N ASP A 451 -4.24 -4.79 -12.41
CA ASP A 451 -4.51 -3.94 -11.25
C ASP A 451 -5.06 -4.78 -10.09
N PRO A 452 -4.40 -4.81 -8.93
CA PRO A 452 -4.87 -5.59 -7.80
C PRO A 452 -6.13 -5.01 -7.13
N PHE A 453 -6.39 -3.72 -7.28
CA PHE A 453 -7.45 -2.99 -6.57
C PHE A 453 -8.79 -2.98 -7.32
N GLU A 454 -8.87 -3.58 -8.50
CA GLU A 454 -10.14 -3.91 -9.14
C GLU A 454 -10.98 -4.85 -8.26
N PRO A 455 -12.33 -4.88 -8.40
CA PRO A 455 -13.19 -5.74 -7.60
C PRO A 455 -12.68 -7.18 -7.47
N PRO A 456 -12.69 -7.78 -6.26
CA PRO A 456 -12.12 -9.09 -6.01
C PRO A 456 -12.93 -10.20 -6.68
N SER A 457 -12.25 -11.30 -6.98
CA SER A 457 -12.86 -12.53 -7.48
C SER A 457 -11.95 -13.72 -7.16
N PRO A 458 -12.48 -14.87 -6.77
CA PRO A 458 -11.70 -16.09 -6.61
C PRO A 458 -10.94 -16.52 -7.87
N ASP A 459 -11.43 -16.15 -9.04
CA ASP A 459 -10.84 -16.49 -10.33
C ASP A 459 -9.81 -15.45 -10.82
N LYS A 460 -9.76 -14.28 -10.18
CA LYS A 460 -8.85 -13.19 -10.54
C LYS A 460 -7.45 -13.47 -10.00
N VAL A 461 -6.44 -13.44 -10.86
CA VAL A 461 -5.02 -13.42 -10.44
C VAL A 461 -4.44 -12.07 -10.78
N VAL A 462 -3.86 -11.38 -9.81
CA VAL A 462 -3.31 -10.03 -9.96
C VAL A 462 -1.79 -10.02 -10.03
N THR A 463 -1.14 -10.93 -9.30
CA THR A 463 0.32 -11.07 -9.30
C THR A 463 0.70 -12.54 -9.39
N ARG A 464 1.70 -12.87 -10.22
CA ARG A 464 2.25 -14.21 -10.35
C ARG A 464 3.52 -14.36 -9.53
N ALA A 465 3.67 -15.49 -8.84
CA ALA A 465 4.91 -15.89 -8.20
C ALA A 465 5.66 -16.84 -9.14
N ILE A 466 6.85 -16.45 -9.59
CA ILE A 466 7.62 -17.21 -10.58
C ILE A 466 8.97 -17.58 -9.99
N SER A 467 9.29 -18.87 -10.00
CA SER A 467 10.61 -19.37 -9.61
C SER A 467 11.52 -19.41 -10.84
N ARG A 468 12.33 -18.40 -11.00
CA ARG A 468 13.32 -18.30 -12.08
C ARG A 468 14.71 -18.22 -11.49
N ALA A 469 15.69 -18.78 -12.20
CA ALA A 469 17.09 -18.67 -11.85
C ALA A 469 17.65 -17.34 -12.33
N TRP A 470 18.30 -16.59 -11.41
CA TRP A 470 18.91 -15.30 -11.69
C TRP A 470 20.38 -15.26 -11.28
N PRO A 471 21.23 -14.53 -11.99
CA PRO A 471 22.55 -14.18 -11.48
C PRO A 471 22.40 -13.26 -10.25
N MET A 472 23.20 -13.53 -9.23
CA MET A 472 23.34 -12.68 -8.05
C MET A 472 24.83 -12.47 -7.76
N THR A 473 25.19 -11.22 -7.44
CA THR A 473 26.54 -10.89 -6.98
C THR A 473 26.46 -10.32 -5.58
N VAL A 474 27.23 -10.89 -4.64
CA VAL A 474 27.32 -10.42 -3.25
C VAL A 474 28.73 -9.95 -2.97
N THR A 475 28.86 -8.67 -2.60
CA THR A 475 30.14 -8.02 -2.31
C THR A 475 30.18 -7.67 -0.82
N LEU A 476 30.66 -8.62 0.00
CA LEU A 476 30.83 -8.46 1.45
C LEU A 476 32.27 -8.72 1.85
N PRO A 477 32.91 -7.82 2.61
CA PRO A 477 34.33 -7.95 2.97
C PRO A 477 34.69 -9.24 3.68
N ASP A 478 33.81 -9.77 4.52
CA ASP A 478 34.03 -10.98 5.29
C ASP A 478 33.76 -12.29 4.51
N LEU A 479 33.12 -12.21 3.35
CA LEU A 479 32.99 -13.32 2.40
C LEU A 479 34.14 -13.36 1.38
N GLY A 480 34.66 -12.19 1.00
CA GLY A 480 35.60 -12.06 -0.08
C GLY A 480 35.00 -12.30 -1.46
N ALA A 481 35.85 -12.41 -2.49
CA ALA A 481 35.39 -12.59 -3.88
C ALA A 481 35.07 -14.05 -4.25
N SER A 482 35.39 -15.00 -3.39
CA SER A 482 35.18 -16.44 -3.66
C SER A 482 34.72 -17.14 -2.39
N PHE A 483 33.50 -17.58 -2.37
CA PHE A 483 32.86 -18.22 -1.23
C PHE A 483 31.97 -19.39 -1.66
N SER A 484 31.64 -20.28 -0.73
CA SER A 484 30.71 -21.39 -0.95
C SER A 484 29.25 -20.87 -0.89
N VAL A 485 28.42 -21.35 -1.81
CA VAL A 485 26.96 -21.14 -1.85
C VAL A 485 26.33 -22.52 -1.65
N GLN A 486 25.85 -22.77 -0.44
CA GLN A 486 25.30 -24.04 -0.02
C GLN A 486 23.78 -23.96 0.15
N PRO A 487 22.97 -24.64 -0.68
CA PRO A 487 21.54 -24.71 -0.53
C PRO A 487 21.16 -25.42 0.78
N ILE A 488 20.13 -24.89 1.45
CA ILE A 488 19.51 -25.49 2.64
C ILE A 488 18.07 -25.91 2.33
N VAL A 489 17.32 -24.99 1.71
CA VAL A 489 15.96 -25.20 1.19
C VAL A 489 15.90 -24.55 -0.17
N ALA A 490 16.11 -25.31 -1.23
CA ALA A 490 16.04 -24.82 -2.61
C ALA A 490 15.71 -25.99 -3.56
N SER A 491 15.26 -25.69 -4.75
CA SER A 491 14.98 -26.71 -5.77
C SER A 491 16.25 -27.43 -6.26
N ASP A 492 17.36 -26.71 -6.35
CA ASP A 492 18.67 -27.26 -6.67
C ASP A 492 19.52 -27.38 -5.39
N GLN A 493 19.96 -28.60 -5.08
CA GLN A 493 20.73 -28.92 -3.87
C GLN A 493 22.24 -28.91 -4.11
N GLN A 494 22.71 -28.49 -5.30
CA GLN A 494 24.12 -28.49 -5.61
C GLN A 494 24.86 -27.34 -4.89
N VAL A 495 25.90 -27.71 -4.12
CA VAL A 495 26.82 -26.72 -3.55
C VAL A 495 27.64 -26.12 -4.68
N ARG A 496 27.68 -24.79 -4.74
CA ARG A 496 28.41 -24.03 -5.76
C ARG A 496 29.46 -23.13 -5.12
N ARG A 497 30.36 -22.62 -5.93
CA ARG A 497 31.32 -21.61 -5.53
C ARG A 497 31.07 -20.32 -6.30
N ALA A 498 30.94 -19.23 -5.58
CA ALA A 498 30.90 -17.91 -6.18
C ALA A 498 32.27 -17.52 -6.72
N VAL A 499 32.29 -16.88 -7.88
CA VAL A 499 33.51 -16.36 -8.53
C VAL A 499 33.33 -14.87 -8.76
N GLY A 500 34.23 -14.05 -8.21
CA GLY A 500 34.05 -12.60 -8.21
C GLY A 500 32.81 -12.16 -7.42
N GLY A 501 32.36 -12.95 -6.45
CA GLY A 501 31.13 -12.73 -5.71
C GLY A 501 29.86 -13.17 -6.44
N SER A 502 29.95 -13.63 -7.71
CA SER A 502 28.80 -13.96 -8.55
C SER A 502 28.44 -15.44 -8.54
N PHE A 503 27.16 -15.75 -8.53
CA PHE A 503 26.58 -17.10 -8.61
C PHE A 503 25.15 -17.04 -9.13
N THR A 504 24.60 -18.16 -9.54
CA THR A 504 23.19 -18.28 -9.92
C THR A 504 22.37 -18.74 -8.71
N VAL A 505 21.22 -18.11 -8.49
CA VAL A 505 20.31 -18.39 -7.38
C VAL A 505 18.89 -18.61 -7.88
N THR A 506 18.17 -19.55 -7.27
CA THR A 506 16.73 -19.75 -7.38
C THR A 506 16.07 -19.40 -6.03
N PRO A 507 14.74 -19.22 -5.96
CA PRO A 507 14.08 -19.07 -4.68
C PRO A 507 14.42 -20.18 -3.68
N GLY A 508 14.73 -19.79 -2.44
CA GLY A 508 15.12 -20.70 -1.37
C GLY A 508 16.01 -20.07 -0.31
N VAL A 509 16.59 -20.94 0.53
CA VAL A 509 17.53 -20.59 1.60
C VAL A 509 18.90 -21.19 1.33
N TYR A 510 19.93 -20.38 1.50
CA TYR A 510 21.31 -20.73 1.27
C TYR A 510 22.19 -20.29 2.44
N VAL A 511 23.32 -20.97 2.63
CA VAL A 511 24.44 -20.49 3.45
C VAL A 511 25.57 -20.06 2.53
N LEU A 512 25.98 -18.81 2.66
CA LEU A 512 27.19 -18.26 2.04
C LEU A 512 28.34 -18.37 3.05
N SER A 513 29.46 -18.99 2.69
CA SER A 513 30.60 -19.20 3.59
C SER A 513 31.95 -18.98 2.92
N ALA A 514 32.76 -18.11 3.53
CA ALA A 514 34.09 -17.77 3.05
C ALA A 514 35.07 -18.97 3.04
N ARG A 515 34.88 -19.95 3.95
CA ARG A 515 35.83 -21.08 4.16
C ARG A 515 35.37 -22.40 3.54
N GLY A 516 34.37 -22.39 2.65
CA GLY A 516 33.79 -23.62 2.06
C GLY A 516 32.48 -24.03 2.73
N PRO A 517 31.90 -25.16 2.35
CA PRO A 517 30.65 -25.67 2.90
C PRO A 517 30.71 -25.81 4.41
N VAL A 518 29.60 -25.55 5.08
CA VAL A 518 29.46 -25.65 6.52
C VAL A 518 28.59 -26.84 6.90
N ASP A 519 28.83 -27.42 8.05
CA ASP A 519 27.91 -28.40 8.62
C ASP A 519 26.65 -27.65 9.15
N VAL A 520 25.54 -27.87 8.48
CA VAL A 520 24.26 -27.25 8.78
C VAL A 520 23.74 -27.64 10.19
N ALA A 521 24.16 -28.78 10.72
CA ALA A 521 23.83 -29.22 12.07
C ALA A 521 24.44 -28.31 13.15
N THR A 522 25.53 -27.59 12.81
CA THR A 522 26.20 -26.64 13.73
C THR A 522 25.63 -25.24 13.69
N MET A 523 24.68 -24.97 12.79
CA MET A 523 24.04 -23.67 12.70
C MET A 523 23.02 -23.49 13.83
N PRO A 524 22.74 -22.24 14.26
CA PRO A 524 21.75 -21.99 15.29
C PRO A 524 20.35 -22.43 14.81
N GLU A 525 19.52 -22.93 15.71
CA GLU A 525 18.13 -23.29 15.37
C GLU A 525 17.33 -22.07 14.91
N ARG A 526 17.65 -20.89 15.47
CA ARG A 526 16.99 -19.62 15.14
C ARG A 526 18.00 -18.48 14.97
N LEU A 527 17.64 -17.54 14.11
CA LEU A 527 18.23 -16.20 14.02
C LEU A 527 17.14 -15.18 14.37
N GLY A 528 17.17 -14.66 15.60
CA GLY A 528 16.07 -13.85 16.11
C GLY A 528 14.76 -14.63 16.12
N GLN A 529 13.74 -14.10 15.46
CA GLN A 529 12.40 -14.70 15.36
C GLN A 529 12.29 -15.81 14.29
N ILE A 530 13.21 -15.87 13.32
CA ILE A 530 13.14 -16.85 12.22
C ILE A 530 13.82 -18.18 12.60
N ARG A 531 13.29 -19.30 12.13
CA ARG A 531 13.97 -20.60 12.21
C ARG A 531 14.97 -20.69 11.07
N PHE A 532 16.17 -21.22 11.34
CA PHE A 532 17.28 -21.21 10.39
C PHE A 532 16.97 -21.89 9.04
N LYS A 533 16.23 -23.00 9.05
CA LYS A 533 15.87 -23.79 7.85
C LYS A 533 14.47 -23.46 7.31
N GLU A 534 13.84 -22.41 7.80
CA GLU A 534 12.46 -22.08 7.42
C GLU A 534 12.41 -21.30 6.12
N PHE A 535 11.47 -21.66 5.27
CA PHE A 535 11.17 -20.96 4.03
C PHE A 535 9.72 -21.22 3.64
N HIS A 536 8.93 -20.16 3.49
CA HIS A 536 7.52 -20.24 3.09
C HIS A 536 7.29 -19.33 1.88
N ALA A 537 7.13 -19.97 0.75
CA ALA A 537 6.79 -19.33 -0.52
C ALA A 537 5.81 -20.22 -1.28
N PRO A 538 4.97 -19.65 -2.15
CA PRO A 538 4.09 -20.47 -2.99
C PRO A 538 4.92 -21.30 -3.96
N PRO A 539 4.39 -22.42 -4.46
CA PRO A 539 4.99 -23.12 -5.59
C PRO A 539 5.03 -22.17 -6.81
N SER A 540 5.99 -22.40 -7.69
CA SER A 540 6.04 -21.63 -8.93
C SER A 540 4.75 -21.80 -9.72
N ASP A 541 4.14 -20.66 -10.10
CA ASP A 541 2.98 -20.70 -10.97
C ASP A 541 3.33 -21.30 -12.34
N THR A 542 2.47 -22.16 -12.87
CA THR A 542 2.47 -22.47 -14.30
C THR A 542 1.86 -21.27 -15.01
N VAL A 543 2.73 -20.45 -15.58
CA VAL A 543 2.32 -19.16 -16.13
C VAL A 543 2.05 -19.31 -17.63
N PRO A 544 0.80 -19.09 -18.11
CA PRO A 544 0.60 -18.89 -19.53
C PRO A 544 1.37 -17.64 -19.97
N LEU A 545 2.05 -17.72 -21.11
CA LEU A 545 2.75 -16.58 -21.66
C LEU A 545 1.79 -15.38 -21.76
N THR A 546 2.17 -14.28 -21.13
CA THR A 546 1.37 -13.05 -21.06
C THR A 546 2.23 -11.86 -21.44
N VAL A 547 1.69 -10.92 -22.21
CA VAL A 547 2.36 -9.67 -22.55
C VAL A 547 1.51 -8.49 -22.13
N VAL A 548 2.10 -7.60 -21.30
CA VAL A 548 1.50 -6.36 -20.84
C VAL A 548 2.24 -5.21 -21.53
N PRO A 549 1.55 -4.36 -22.32
CA PRO A 549 2.18 -3.19 -22.94
C PRO A 549 2.44 -2.11 -21.89
N LEU A 550 3.63 -1.51 -21.92
CA LEU A 550 4.06 -0.40 -21.09
C LEU A 550 4.47 0.76 -22.03
N VAL A 551 3.51 1.24 -22.81
CA VAL A 551 3.73 2.16 -23.93
C VAL A 551 3.01 3.47 -23.66
N ALA A 552 3.69 4.58 -23.87
CA ALA A 552 3.07 5.90 -23.77
C ALA A 552 2.05 6.10 -24.90
N PRO A 553 0.98 6.86 -24.65
CA PRO A 553 -0.04 7.10 -25.70
C PRO A 553 0.47 7.96 -26.85
N GLN A 554 1.47 8.83 -26.60
CA GLN A 554 2.05 9.73 -27.59
C GLN A 554 3.58 9.77 -27.51
N TYR A 555 4.23 9.89 -28.67
CA TYR A 555 5.66 10.13 -28.86
C TYR A 555 5.88 11.30 -29.82
N VAL A 556 7.07 11.91 -29.79
CA VAL A 556 7.41 13.03 -30.65
C VAL A 556 8.13 12.57 -31.89
N ALA A 557 7.71 13.05 -33.06
CA ALA A 557 8.37 12.76 -34.33
C ALA A 557 9.82 13.31 -34.32
N GLY A 558 10.75 12.51 -34.84
CA GLY A 558 12.17 12.87 -34.85
C GLY A 558 12.94 12.52 -33.58
N GLN A 559 12.26 11.95 -32.59
CA GLN A 559 12.89 11.39 -31.39
C GLN A 559 12.86 9.85 -31.40
N ASP A 560 13.64 9.23 -30.51
CA ASP A 560 13.55 7.79 -30.28
C ASP A 560 12.17 7.43 -29.72
N VAL A 561 11.59 6.35 -30.25
CA VAL A 561 10.34 5.78 -29.75
C VAL A 561 10.66 4.49 -28.99
N GLU A 562 10.49 4.50 -27.68
CA GLU A 562 10.69 3.34 -26.84
C GLU A 562 9.37 2.60 -26.60
N LEU A 563 9.21 1.42 -27.20
CA LEU A 563 8.06 0.54 -26.97
C LEU A 563 8.44 -0.54 -25.95
N ARG A 564 8.09 -0.32 -24.69
CA ARG A 564 8.33 -1.24 -23.59
C ARG A 564 7.16 -2.22 -23.43
N SER A 565 7.46 -3.46 -23.03
CA SER A 565 6.45 -4.48 -22.72
C SER A 565 6.98 -5.38 -21.62
N ARG A 566 6.12 -5.82 -20.73
CA ARG A 566 6.40 -6.89 -19.77
C ARG A 566 6.01 -8.22 -20.40
N VAL A 567 6.95 -9.14 -20.46
CA VAL A 567 6.75 -10.49 -21.02
C VAL A 567 6.88 -11.50 -19.87
N VAL A 568 5.75 -11.99 -19.41
CA VAL A 568 5.67 -12.89 -18.26
C VAL A 568 5.68 -14.33 -18.75
N ALA A 569 6.75 -15.05 -18.43
CA ALA A 569 6.94 -16.44 -18.77
C ALA A 569 7.82 -17.12 -17.72
N THR A 570 7.66 -18.43 -17.53
CA THR A 570 8.46 -19.23 -16.58
C THR A 570 9.95 -19.26 -16.96
N ALA A 571 10.23 -19.32 -18.26
CA ALA A 571 11.59 -19.21 -18.80
C ALA A 571 11.74 -17.93 -19.63
N ALA A 572 12.98 -17.45 -19.78
CA ALA A 572 13.24 -16.32 -20.67
C ALA A 572 12.91 -16.74 -22.11
N PRO A 573 12.18 -15.91 -22.88
CA PRO A 573 11.96 -16.17 -24.29
C PRO A 573 13.26 -16.04 -25.09
N ASP A 574 13.37 -16.80 -26.19
CA ASP A 574 14.53 -16.74 -27.08
C ASP A 574 14.64 -15.36 -27.74
N SER A 575 13.52 -14.82 -28.14
CA SER A 575 13.43 -13.45 -28.65
C SER A 575 12.03 -12.85 -28.53
N VAL A 576 11.99 -11.53 -28.47
CA VAL A 576 10.73 -10.75 -28.45
C VAL A 576 10.82 -9.70 -29.54
N LYS A 577 9.80 -9.60 -30.39
CA LYS A 577 9.72 -8.57 -31.42
C LYS A 577 8.43 -7.76 -31.28
N VAL A 578 8.50 -6.47 -31.56
CA VAL A 578 7.33 -5.62 -31.77
C VAL A 578 7.14 -5.40 -33.28
N PHE A 579 5.93 -5.54 -33.73
CA PHE A 579 5.51 -5.26 -35.11
C PHE A 579 4.62 -4.03 -35.09
N VAL A 580 5.03 -3.00 -35.84
CA VAL A 580 4.35 -1.69 -35.88
C VAL A 580 3.87 -1.41 -37.32
N ARG A 581 2.66 -0.87 -37.45
CA ARG A 581 2.14 -0.38 -38.73
C ARG A 581 1.36 0.91 -38.57
N SER A 582 1.31 1.72 -39.62
CA SER A 582 0.41 2.89 -39.70
C SER A 582 -1.04 2.47 -39.64
N TYR A 583 -1.87 3.23 -38.93
CA TYR A 583 -3.33 3.04 -38.90
C TYR A 583 -3.99 3.91 -39.98
N PRO A 584 -5.08 3.45 -40.63
CA PRO A 584 -5.74 2.14 -40.46
C PRO A 584 -5.10 1.01 -41.29
N SER A 585 -4.25 1.31 -42.25
CA SER A 585 -3.64 0.34 -43.16
C SER A 585 -2.18 0.66 -43.39
N GLY A 586 -1.35 -0.33 -43.35
CA GLY A 586 0.11 -0.21 -43.59
C GLY A 586 0.77 -1.56 -43.46
N SER A 587 1.98 -1.71 -44.02
CA SER A 587 2.78 -2.90 -43.79
C SER A 587 3.40 -2.90 -42.41
N PHE A 588 3.49 -4.05 -41.75
CA PHE A 588 4.20 -4.22 -40.52
C PHE A 588 5.71 -4.03 -40.70
N GLN A 589 6.31 -3.20 -39.86
CA GLN A 589 7.75 -3.15 -39.67
C GLN A 589 8.05 -3.82 -38.33
N ASP A 590 9.07 -4.65 -38.24
CA ASP A 590 9.47 -5.34 -37.00
C ASP A 590 10.73 -4.73 -36.39
N PHE A 591 10.73 -4.71 -35.05
CA PHE A 591 11.86 -4.27 -34.24
C PHE A 591 12.11 -5.28 -33.15
N LEU A 592 13.39 -5.64 -32.95
CA LEU A 592 13.78 -6.51 -31.86
C LEU A 592 13.65 -5.78 -30.52
N LYS A 593 13.11 -6.46 -29.51
CA LYS A 593 13.06 -6.00 -28.13
C LYS A 593 14.19 -6.65 -27.33
N TYR A 594 14.91 -5.85 -26.58
CA TYR A 594 15.99 -6.28 -25.72
C TYR A 594 15.52 -6.34 -24.26
N PRO A 595 16.05 -7.24 -23.44
CA PRO A 595 15.83 -7.24 -21.99
C PRO A 595 16.16 -5.87 -21.38
N ALA A 596 15.29 -5.40 -20.50
CA ALA A 596 15.41 -4.10 -19.81
C ALA A 596 15.35 -4.24 -18.27
N GLY A 597 15.66 -5.43 -17.77
CA GLY A 597 15.61 -5.86 -16.38
C GLY A 597 14.34 -6.64 -16.04
N GLY A 598 14.48 -7.67 -15.22
CA GLY A 598 13.39 -8.55 -14.81
C GLY A 598 12.65 -9.16 -15.99
N TYR A 599 11.36 -8.84 -16.11
CA TYR A 599 10.48 -9.32 -17.18
C TYR A 599 10.19 -8.26 -18.25
N ASP A 600 10.82 -7.10 -18.18
CA ASP A 600 10.57 -6.00 -19.11
C ASP A 600 11.51 -6.10 -20.34
N TYR A 601 10.93 -5.83 -21.51
CA TYR A 601 11.62 -5.80 -22.81
C TYR A 601 11.31 -4.48 -23.51
N VAL A 602 12.32 -3.86 -24.13
CA VAL A 602 12.21 -2.59 -24.83
C VAL A 602 12.69 -2.70 -26.27
N ALA A 603 11.92 -2.15 -27.21
CA ALA A 603 12.40 -1.85 -28.57
C ALA A 603 12.63 -0.34 -28.68
N LYS A 604 13.81 0.05 -29.13
CA LYS A 604 14.14 1.44 -29.49
C LYS A 604 14.01 1.60 -31.00
N ILE A 605 13.07 2.42 -31.42
CA ILE A 605 12.84 2.77 -32.81
C ILE A 605 13.52 4.09 -33.08
N PRO A 606 14.57 4.13 -33.94
CA PRO A 606 15.34 5.34 -34.18
C PRO A 606 14.51 6.47 -34.79
N PRO A 607 14.97 7.74 -34.65
CA PRO A 607 14.35 8.90 -35.29
C PRO A 607 14.17 8.70 -36.79
N GLY A 608 13.06 9.22 -37.34
CA GLY A 608 12.78 9.17 -38.75
C GLY A 608 12.18 7.83 -39.30
N ARG A 609 12.16 6.77 -38.47
CA ARG A 609 11.52 5.50 -38.86
C ARG A 609 10.00 5.57 -38.78
N LEU A 610 9.46 6.35 -37.86
CA LEU A 610 8.04 6.62 -37.72
C LEU A 610 7.77 8.09 -38.05
N ARG A 611 6.82 8.36 -38.93
CA ARG A 611 6.33 9.71 -39.25
C ARG A 611 5.17 10.07 -38.33
N GLU A 612 4.77 11.34 -38.36
CA GLU A 612 3.54 11.76 -37.70
C GLU A 612 2.34 10.91 -38.15
N GLY A 613 1.55 10.46 -37.16
CA GLY A 613 0.36 9.64 -37.42
C GLY A 613 0.04 8.67 -36.31
N ARG A 614 -1.07 7.98 -36.44
CA ARG A 614 -1.49 6.92 -35.51
C ARG A 614 -0.93 5.58 -35.98
N TYR A 615 -0.48 4.81 -35.02
CA TYR A 615 0.11 3.49 -35.21
C TYR A 615 -0.62 2.42 -34.42
N THR A 616 -0.62 1.20 -34.98
CA THR A 616 -0.98 -0.01 -34.24
C THR A 616 0.27 -0.87 -34.10
N PHE A 617 0.35 -1.60 -32.97
CA PHE A 617 1.44 -2.53 -32.74
C PHE A 617 0.98 -3.82 -32.08
N VAL A 618 1.73 -4.87 -32.30
CA VAL A 618 1.60 -6.17 -31.65
C VAL A 618 2.99 -6.64 -31.20
N VAL A 619 3.03 -7.50 -30.20
CA VAL A 619 4.27 -8.08 -29.68
C VAL A 619 4.26 -9.59 -29.94
N THR A 620 5.29 -10.09 -30.59
CA THR A 620 5.47 -11.52 -30.86
C THR A 620 6.61 -12.06 -30.00
N VAL A 621 6.33 -13.14 -29.32
CA VAL A 621 7.29 -13.87 -28.47
C VAL A 621 7.63 -15.18 -29.14
N PHE A 622 8.92 -15.51 -29.17
CA PHE A 622 9.49 -16.71 -29.80
C PHE A 622 10.14 -17.58 -28.72
N ASN A 623 9.79 -18.87 -28.70
CA ASN A 623 10.37 -19.88 -27.81
C ASN A 623 10.56 -21.19 -28.60
N GLY A 624 11.76 -21.49 -29.08
CA GLY A 624 12.00 -22.58 -30.01
C GLY A 624 11.10 -22.42 -31.24
N ASP A 625 10.36 -23.46 -31.55
CA ASP A 625 9.40 -23.47 -32.67
C ASP A 625 8.05 -22.81 -32.31
N SER A 626 7.84 -22.44 -31.06
CA SER A 626 6.58 -21.81 -30.61
C SER A 626 6.62 -20.30 -30.88
N ILE A 627 5.57 -19.80 -31.50
CA ILE A 627 5.36 -18.39 -31.79
C ILE A 627 4.01 -17.98 -31.21
N GLN A 628 3.99 -16.86 -30.46
CA GLN A 628 2.73 -16.29 -29.97
C GLN A 628 2.73 -14.76 -30.08
N THR A 629 1.68 -14.21 -30.67
CA THR A 629 1.53 -12.77 -30.92
C THR A 629 0.40 -12.19 -30.08
N PHE A 630 0.68 -11.08 -29.41
CA PHE A 630 -0.22 -10.36 -28.49
C PHE A 630 -0.53 -8.95 -29.02
N PRO A 631 -1.76 -8.44 -28.72
CA PRO A 631 -2.85 -9.11 -28.01
C PRO A 631 -3.49 -10.21 -28.85
N GLY A 632 -4.34 -11.04 -28.21
CA GLY A 632 -5.13 -12.08 -28.87
C GLY A 632 -4.49 -13.45 -28.97
N GLY A 633 -3.17 -13.60 -28.74
CA GLY A 633 -2.51 -14.91 -28.62
C GLY A 633 -2.39 -15.72 -29.93
N ALA A 634 -2.39 -15.04 -31.10
CA ALA A 634 -2.23 -15.71 -32.39
C ALA A 634 -0.92 -16.50 -32.44
N ARG A 635 -0.96 -17.76 -32.91
CA ARG A 635 0.20 -18.67 -33.00
C ARG A 635 1.05 -18.46 -34.25
N THR A 636 0.99 -17.27 -34.82
CA THR A 636 1.75 -16.86 -36.00
C THR A 636 2.21 -15.42 -35.84
N ARG A 637 3.22 -15.00 -36.60
CA ARG A 637 3.70 -13.61 -36.58
C ARG A 637 3.01 -12.78 -37.69
N PRO A 638 2.93 -11.46 -37.52
CA PRO A 638 2.53 -10.54 -38.59
C PRO A 638 3.40 -10.73 -39.84
N GLY A 639 2.79 -10.67 -40.99
CA GLY A 639 3.43 -10.91 -42.29
C GLY A 639 3.49 -12.39 -42.73
N ALA A 640 3.16 -13.33 -41.85
CA ALA A 640 2.93 -14.72 -42.26
C ALA A 640 1.61 -14.83 -43.01
N TRP A 641 1.55 -15.68 -44.06
CA TRP A 641 0.38 -15.84 -44.94
C TRP A 641 -0.89 -16.24 -44.15
N ASN A 642 -0.74 -16.93 -43.03
CA ASN A 642 -1.83 -17.40 -42.17
C ASN A 642 -2.01 -16.56 -40.88
N TYR A 643 -1.46 -15.34 -40.82
CA TYR A 643 -1.67 -14.46 -39.72
C TYR A 643 -3.10 -13.91 -39.67
N ALA A 644 -3.84 -14.30 -38.63
CA ALA A 644 -5.24 -13.93 -38.45
C ALA A 644 -5.49 -13.03 -37.23
N GLY A 645 -4.44 -12.39 -36.69
CA GLY A 645 -4.58 -11.48 -35.53
C GLY A 645 -5.25 -10.17 -35.97
N ASN A 646 -6.38 -9.85 -35.31
CA ASN A 646 -7.17 -8.62 -35.52
C ASN A 646 -7.16 -7.67 -34.30
N ALA A 647 -6.60 -8.08 -33.20
CA ALA A 647 -6.38 -7.22 -32.04
C ALA A 647 -4.98 -6.59 -32.08
N ALA A 648 -4.89 -5.31 -31.69
CA ALA A 648 -3.63 -4.57 -31.61
C ALA A 648 -3.74 -3.43 -30.60
N TRP A 649 -2.62 -3.05 -30.01
CA TRP A 649 -2.51 -1.80 -29.24
C TRP A 649 -2.21 -0.62 -30.15
N THR A 650 -2.39 0.60 -29.64
CA THR A 650 -2.21 1.84 -30.41
C THR A 650 -1.34 2.85 -29.68
N PHE A 651 -0.61 3.67 -30.43
CA PHE A 651 0.03 4.89 -29.98
C PHE A 651 0.05 5.92 -31.10
N GLU A 652 0.40 7.16 -30.79
CA GLU A 652 0.52 8.24 -31.77
C GLU A 652 1.94 8.78 -31.81
N VAL A 653 2.39 9.16 -32.99
CA VAL A 653 3.59 9.97 -33.19
C VAL A 653 3.13 11.34 -33.66
N VAL A 654 3.50 12.37 -32.90
CA VAL A 654 3.00 13.74 -33.12
C VAL A 654 4.16 14.71 -33.34
N ASN A 655 3.86 15.84 -33.95
CA ASN A 655 4.83 16.94 -34.04
C ASN A 655 5.19 17.47 -32.63
N ALA A 656 6.43 17.95 -32.45
CA ALA A 656 6.87 18.52 -31.17
C ALA A 656 6.00 19.68 -30.67
N ARG A 657 5.35 20.40 -31.59
CA ARG A 657 4.42 21.50 -31.30
C ARG A 657 2.94 21.07 -31.25
N SER A 658 2.65 19.79 -31.47
CA SER A 658 1.27 19.29 -31.31
C SER A 658 0.82 19.41 -29.87
N THR A 659 -0.44 19.75 -29.68
CA THR A 659 -1.04 19.83 -28.34
C THR A 659 -0.89 18.54 -27.55
N LEU A 660 -0.55 18.63 -26.27
CA LEU A 660 -0.53 17.50 -25.35
C LEU A 660 -1.86 17.43 -24.58
N ARG A 661 -2.66 16.40 -24.84
CA ARG A 661 -3.88 16.14 -24.07
C ARG A 661 -3.54 15.88 -22.62
N LEU A 662 -4.03 16.71 -21.71
CA LEU A 662 -3.94 16.50 -20.26
C LEU A 662 -5.16 15.74 -19.74
N PHE A 663 -6.32 15.96 -20.34
CA PHE A 663 -7.57 15.31 -19.96
C PHE A 663 -8.42 14.98 -21.17
N ASP A 664 -8.89 13.74 -21.24
CA ASP A 664 -9.82 13.21 -22.23
C ASP A 664 -10.87 12.34 -21.52
N PRO A 665 -12.16 12.72 -21.49
CA PRO A 665 -13.19 12.00 -20.76
C PRO A 665 -13.35 10.53 -21.16
N GLY A 666 -13.11 10.21 -22.44
CA GLY A 666 -13.27 8.85 -22.96
C GLY A 666 -12.28 7.85 -22.38
N SER A 667 -11.09 8.31 -22.00
CA SER A 667 -10.01 7.46 -21.44
C SER A 667 -9.77 7.68 -19.95
N ASP A 668 -10.11 8.84 -19.43
CA ASP A 668 -9.60 9.28 -18.12
C ASP A 668 -10.63 9.29 -17.00
N ALA A 669 -11.91 9.30 -17.34
CA ALA A 669 -12.97 9.49 -16.35
C ALA A 669 -12.99 8.42 -15.24
N ALA A 670 -12.62 7.18 -15.56
CA ALA A 670 -12.54 6.09 -14.58
C ALA A 670 -11.36 6.25 -13.57
N ARG A 671 -10.39 7.10 -13.91
CA ARG A 671 -9.19 7.37 -13.08
C ARG A 671 -9.29 8.68 -12.29
N LEU A 672 -10.39 9.40 -12.41
CA LEU A 672 -10.62 10.62 -11.66
C LEU A 672 -10.88 10.31 -10.18
N ALA A 673 -10.15 10.99 -9.30
CA ALA A 673 -10.47 11.06 -7.89
C ALA A 673 -11.28 12.31 -7.59
N PHE A 674 -12.24 12.22 -6.68
CA PHE A 674 -13.16 13.31 -6.36
C PHE A 674 -13.10 13.68 -4.89
N THR A 675 -13.37 14.96 -4.58
CA THR A 675 -13.65 15.41 -3.22
C THR A 675 -14.82 14.59 -2.66
N ARG A 676 -14.62 14.04 -1.46
CA ARG A 676 -15.64 13.27 -0.77
C ARG A 676 -16.77 14.21 -0.30
N ILE A 677 -17.97 13.91 -0.70
CA ILE A 677 -19.18 14.58 -0.20
C ILE A 677 -19.84 13.60 0.77
N GLY A 678 -19.95 13.97 2.04
CA GLY A 678 -20.36 13.17 3.18
C GLY A 678 -21.38 12.05 2.96
N ASP A 679 -21.48 11.13 3.89
CA ASP A 679 -22.12 9.79 3.81
C ASP A 679 -23.59 9.72 3.38
N ALA A 680 -24.26 10.82 3.18
CA ALA A 680 -25.70 10.88 2.95
C ALA A 680 -26.16 10.69 1.49
N GLY A 681 -25.46 9.88 0.70
CA GLY A 681 -25.88 9.57 -0.67
C GLY A 681 -25.73 10.73 -1.67
N ARG A 682 -24.95 11.72 -1.33
CA ARG A 682 -24.71 12.95 -2.08
C ARG A 682 -23.48 12.79 -2.96
N ARG A 683 -23.51 11.85 -3.86
CA ARG A 683 -22.52 11.84 -4.92
C ARG A 683 -22.75 13.04 -5.78
N GLY A 684 -21.78 13.94 -5.90
CA GLY A 684 -21.78 14.94 -6.95
C GLY A 684 -22.04 14.24 -8.26
N LEU A 685 -22.93 14.83 -9.08
CA LEU A 685 -23.29 14.21 -10.33
C LEU A 685 -22.12 14.38 -11.30
N PHE A 686 -21.27 13.37 -11.39
CA PHE A 686 -20.32 13.26 -12.47
C PHE A 686 -20.71 12.08 -13.37
N ARG A 687 -20.56 12.28 -14.64
CA ARG A 687 -20.78 11.23 -15.65
C ARG A 687 -20.01 11.54 -16.94
N VAL A 688 -19.70 10.50 -17.66
CA VAL A 688 -19.33 10.63 -19.07
C VAL A 688 -20.60 10.54 -19.89
N ALA A 689 -20.80 11.49 -20.78
CA ALA A 689 -21.89 11.54 -21.75
C ALA A 689 -21.30 11.69 -23.16
N ILE A 690 -22.11 11.49 -24.17
CA ILE A 690 -21.72 11.79 -25.56
C ILE A 690 -22.28 13.15 -25.94
N SER A 691 -21.43 14.04 -26.40
CA SER A 691 -21.85 15.34 -26.92
C SER A 691 -22.76 15.18 -28.14
N PRO A 692 -24.01 15.67 -28.10
CA PRO A 692 -24.89 15.64 -29.26
C PRO A 692 -24.33 16.43 -30.45
N ALA A 693 -23.48 17.42 -30.17
CA ALA A 693 -22.94 18.31 -31.20
C ALA A 693 -21.72 17.73 -31.92
N THR A 694 -20.85 17.00 -31.19
CA THR A 694 -19.58 16.52 -31.73
C THR A 694 -19.48 14.99 -31.79
N GLY A 695 -20.38 14.26 -31.15
CA GLY A 695 -20.30 12.81 -30.99
C GLY A 695 -19.13 12.33 -30.12
N GLN A 696 -18.43 13.26 -29.43
CA GLN A 696 -17.28 12.95 -28.58
C GLN A 696 -17.71 12.77 -27.13
N PRO A 697 -16.97 11.96 -26.33
CA PRO A 697 -17.16 11.89 -24.91
C PRO A 697 -16.99 13.26 -24.24
N ILE A 698 -17.86 13.57 -23.30
CA ILE A 698 -17.78 14.76 -22.45
C ILE A 698 -17.86 14.36 -20.98
N PHE A 699 -17.11 15.06 -20.17
CA PHE A 699 -17.16 14.95 -18.70
C PHE A 699 -18.14 15.97 -18.16
N HIS A 700 -19.22 15.49 -17.56
CA HIS A 700 -20.23 16.30 -16.92
C HIS A 700 -19.99 16.29 -15.40
N LEU A 701 -19.78 17.46 -14.83
CA LEU A 701 -19.57 17.67 -13.38
C LEU A 701 -20.60 18.69 -12.89
N GLU A 702 -21.45 18.29 -11.93
CA GLU A 702 -22.47 19.15 -11.35
C GLU A 702 -22.30 19.22 -9.84
N LEU A 703 -22.47 20.42 -9.26
CA LEU A 703 -22.44 20.61 -7.83
C LEU A 703 -23.65 19.93 -7.18
N PRO A 704 -23.45 19.19 -6.09
CA PRO A 704 -24.54 18.60 -5.35
C PRO A 704 -25.39 19.71 -4.73
N VAL A 705 -26.71 19.56 -4.86
CA VAL A 705 -27.65 20.43 -4.14
C VAL A 705 -27.81 19.90 -2.72
N ASP A 706 -27.23 20.59 -1.75
CA ASP A 706 -27.34 20.20 -0.35
C ASP A 706 -28.53 20.85 0.36
N SER A 707 -29.46 20.00 0.85
CA SER A 707 -30.57 20.42 1.69
C SER A 707 -30.17 20.75 3.14
N SER A 708 -28.95 20.33 3.58
CA SER A 708 -28.45 20.57 4.95
C SER A 708 -27.59 21.82 5.08
N GLY A 709 -27.29 22.51 3.96
CA GLY A 709 -26.45 23.72 3.96
C GLY A 709 -24.95 23.47 4.08
N TRP A 710 -24.49 22.20 4.20
CA TRP A 710 -23.08 21.88 4.12
C TRP A 710 -22.66 21.72 2.66
N SER A 711 -21.61 22.40 2.28
CA SER A 711 -20.98 22.25 0.97
C SER A 711 -19.47 22.29 1.16
N PRO A 712 -18.71 21.42 0.51
CA PRO A 712 -17.26 21.56 0.53
C PRO A 712 -16.87 22.90 -0.06
N PRO A 713 -15.76 23.52 0.40
CA PRO A 713 -15.31 24.81 -0.12
C PRO A 713 -15.03 24.76 -1.62
N ASP A 714 -14.54 23.61 -2.11
CA ASP A 714 -14.34 23.30 -3.51
C ASP A 714 -14.73 21.85 -3.79
N TYR A 715 -15.47 21.63 -4.87
CA TYR A 715 -15.73 20.31 -5.40
C TYR A 715 -14.76 20.02 -6.54
N THR A 716 -13.80 19.16 -6.31
CA THR A 716 -12.66 18.94 -7.20
C THR A 716 -12.65 17.53 -7.78
N ALA A 717 -12.45 17.45 -9.09
CA ALA A 717 -12.03 16.23 -9.79
C ALA A 717 -10.53 16.34 -10.09
N SER A 718 -9.75 15.33 -9.74
CA SER A 718 -8.29 15.29 -9.90
C SER A 718 -7.86 14.10 -10.71
N LEU A 719 -6.95 14.29 -11.66
CA LEU A 719 -6.35 13.25 -12.49
C LEU A 719 -4.82 13.32 -12.41
N VAL A 720 -4.17 12.19 -12.21
CA VAL A 720 -2.72 12.08 -12.32
C VAL A 720 -2.32 11.94 -13.79
N ILE A 721 -1.40 12.77 -14.25
CA ILE A 721 -0.98 12.92 -15.64
C ILE A 721 0.55 12.85 -15.83
N ASN A 722 1.28 12.48 -14.80
CA ASN A 722 2.76 12.44 -14.82
C ASN A 722 3.31 11.58 -15.97
N SER A 723 2.65 10.48 -16.33
CA SER A 723 3.05 9.63 -17.46
C SER A 723 3.02 10.37 -18.79
N ARG A 724 2.04 11.28 -18.99
CA ARG A 724 1.93 12.13 -20.18
C ARG A 724 3.02 13.20 -20.21
N ALA A 725 3.28 13.83 -19.06
CA ALA A 725 4.34 14.81 -18.93
C ALA A 725 5.72 14.17 -19.19
N THR A 726 5.97 12.99 -18.61
CA THR A 726 7.21 12.22 -18.81
C THR A 726 7.40 11.79 -20.26
N ALA A 727 6.34 11.36 -20.96
CA ALA A 727 6.40 11.00 -22.37
C ALA A 727 6.80 12.17 -23.31
N ARG A 728 6.62 13.40 -22.84
CA ARG A 728 6.95 14.64 -23.56
C ARG A 728 8.04 15.44 -22.86
N LYS A 729 8.80 14.85 -21.94
CA LYS A 729 9.78 15.54 -21.05
C LYS A 729 10.71 16.52 -21.79
N GLU A 730 11.21 16.13 -22.97
CA GLU A 730 12.14 16.99 -23.73
C GLU A 730 11.44 18.19 -24.41
N THR A 731 10.14 18.17 -24.58
CA THR A 731 9.40 19.20 -25.31
C THR A 731 8.38 19.94 -24.47
N ILE A 732 7.94 19.37 -23.35
CA ILE A 732 6.85 19.92 -22.53
C ILE A 732 7.15 21.34 -22.02
N THR A 733 8.41 21.66 -21.72
CA THR A 733 8.83 22.97 -21.27
C THR A 733 8.65 24.07 -22.32
N ALA A 734 8.44 23.69 -23.59
CA ALA A 734 8.12 24.63 -24.66
C ALA A 734 6.63 25.03 -24.71
N ALA A 735 5.76 24.39 -23.94
CA ALA A 735 4.35 24.75 -23.89
C ALA A 735 4.16 26.18 -23.35
N ARG A 736 3.17 26.91 -23.91
CA ARG A 736 2.93 28.33 -23.60
C ARG A 736 1.54 28.57 -23.02
N GLU A 737 0.60 27.73 -23.32
CA GLU A 737 -0.80 27.93 -22.95
C GLU A 737 -1.45 26.61 -22.51
N MET A 738 -2.45 26.72 -21.68
CA MET A 738 -3.42 25.66 -21.40
C MET A 738 -4.67 25.96 -22.20
N ARG A 739 -5.13 25.01 -22.99
CA ARG A 739 -6.34 25.11 -23.81
C ARG A 739 -7.40 24.18 -23.23
N VAL A 740 -8.62 24.64 -23.19
CA VAL A 740 -9.75 23.87 -22.69
C VAL A 740 -10.98 24.09 -23.56
N ARG A 741 -11.72 23.02 -23.84
CA ARG A 741 -13.03 23.08 -24.46
C ARG A 741 -14.09 22.69 -23.44
N LEU A 742 -14.93 23.65 -23.09
CA LEU A 742 -15.91 23.51 -22.01
C LEU A 742 -17.18 24.34 -22.28
N ARG A 743 -18.23 24.03 -21.49
CA ARG A 743 -19.39 24.89 -21.30
C ARG A 743 -19.89 24.82 -19.86
N GLY A 744 -20.52 25.88 -19.38
CA GLY A 744 -21.21 25.91 -18.10
C GLY A 744 -22.60 25.28 -18.18
N LEU A 745 -23.11 24.79 -17.05
CA LEU A 745 -24.52 24.36 -16.90
C LEU A 745 -25.46 25.50 -16.50
N SER A 746 -24.93 26.72 -16.37
CA SER A 746 -25.66 27.96 -16.07
C SER A 746 -25.13 29.11 -16.94
N ALA A 747 -25.89 30.20 -16.99
CA ALA A 747 -25.52 31.39 -17.79
C ALA A 747 -24.17 32.01 -17.33
N ARG A 748 -23.80 31.80 -16.07
CA ARG A 748 -22.50 32.18 -15.51
C ARG A 748 -21.99 31.03 -14.68
N GLN A 749 -20.86 30.47 -15.06
CA GLN A 749 -20.17 29.42 -14.35
C GLN A 749 -18.71 29.79 -14.24
N THR A 750 -18.16 29.78 -13.04
CA THR A 750 -16.71 29.83 -12.82
C THR A 750 -16.19 28.42 -12.67
N VAL A 751 -15.11 28.09 -13.37
CA VAL A 751 -14.41 26.80 -13.29
C VAL A 751 -12.96 27.08 -12.94
N HIS A 752 -12.47 26.46 -11.90
CA HIS A 752 -11.07 26.56 -11.51
C HIS A 752 -10.29 25.38 -12.10
N LEU A 753 -9.25 25.67 -12.85
CA LEU A 753 -8.31 24.67 -13.36
C LEU A 753 -6.99 24.82 -12.64
N THR A 754 -6.48 23.70 -12.11
CA THR A 754 -5.23 23.68 -11.36
C THR A 754 -4.28 22.66 -11.97
N LEU A 755 -3.03 23.07 -12.21
CA LEU A 755 -1.89 22.21 -12.52
C LEU A 755 -1.05 22.06 -11.26
N MET A 756 -0.81 20.82 -10.80
CA MET A 756 -0.05 20.53 -9.60
C MET A 756 1.23 19.80 -9.96
N GLU A 757 2.33 20.27 -9.39
CA GLU A 757 3.65 19.64 -9.48
C GLU A 757 3.79 18.49 -8.49
N ASP A 758 4.77 17.62 -8.69
CA ASP A 758 5.07 16.45 -7.87
C ASP A 758 5.45 16.78 -6.41
N ASP A 759 5.89 18.02 -6.14
CA ASP A 759 6.15 18.52 -4.79
C ASP A 759 4.89 19.10 -4.09
N GLY A 760 3.74 19.08 -4.76
CA GLY A 760 2.46 19.62 -4.28
C GLY A 760 2.25 21.10 -4.58
N THR A 761 3.24 21.81 -5.18
CA THR A 761 3.06 23.21 -5.60
C THR A 761 2.01 23.28 -6.71
N SER A 762 0.99 24.11 -6.52
CA SER A 762 -0.19 24.17 -7.37
C SER A 762 -0.33 25.54 -8.02
N TRP A 763 -0.69 25.54 -9.30
CA TRP A 763 -0.86 26.71 -10.16
C TRP A 763 -2.27 26.71 -10.73
N THR A 764 -3.04 27.76 -10.46
CA THR A 764 -4.48 27.79 -10.74
C THR A 764 -4.87 28.99 -11.59
N THR A 765 -5.99 28.83 -12.31
CA THR A 765 -6.71 29.90 -13.00
C THR A 765 -8.20 29.71 -12.85
N ALA A 766 -8.96 30.79 -12.93
CA ALA A 766 -10.42 30.78 -12.95
C ALA A 766 -10.94 31.16 -14.33
N LEU A 767 -11.76 30.30 -14.93
CA LEU A 767 -12.38 30.50 -16.23
C LEU A 767 -13.87 30.82 -16.07
N SER A 768 -14.36 31.77 -16.83
CA SER A 768 -15.80 32.01 -16.94
C SER A 768 -16.35 31.25 -18.13
N ALA A 769 -17.41 30.47 -17.93
CA ALA A 769 -18.12 29.76 -18.97
C ALA A 769 -19.61 30.08 -18.97
N ASP A 770 -20.23 30.12 -20.13
CA ASP A 770 -21.68 30.16 -20.30
C ASP A 770 -22.21 28.80 -20.82
N SER A 771 -23.46 28.74 -21.16
CA SER A 771 -24.12 27.50 -21.62
C SER A 771 -23.73 27.08 -23.06
N THR A 772 -22.88 27.86 -23.72
CA THR A 772 -22.38 27.53 -25.06
C THR A 772 -21.02 26.88 -25.01
N TRP A 773 -20.74 25.96 -25.94
CA TRP A 773 -19.42 25.35 -26.08
C TRP A 773 -18.38 26.40 -26.49
N GLN A 774 -17.34 26.56 -25.70
CA GLN A 774 -16.24 27.48 -25.89
C GLN A 774 -14.91 26.75 -25.84
N GLU A 775 -13.99 27.19 -26.69
CA GLU A 775 -12.58 26.89 -26.56
C GLU A 775 -11.89 28.13 -25.96
N GLN A 776 -11.24 27.93 -24.83
CA GLN A 776 -10.51 29.01 -24.15
C GLN A 776 -9.04 28.64 -24.04
N SER A 777 -8.19 29.63 -24.20
CA SER A 777 -6.75 29.53 -24.04
C SER A 777 -6.29 30.42 -22.89
N VAL A 778 -5.47 29.86 -22.01
CA VAL A 778 -4.87 30.54 -20.86
C VAL A 778 -3.36 30.46 -20.99
N PRO A 779 -2.66 31.58 -21.15
CA PRO A 779 -1.22 31.59 -21.07
C PRO A 779 -0.73 31.04 -19.74
N LEU A 780 0.21 30.09 -19.75
CA LEU A 780 0.72 29.45 -18.52
C LEU A 780 1.38 30.47 -17.57
N ALA A 781 1.93 31.54 -18.10
CA ALA A 781 2.50 32.64 -17.32
C ALA A 781 1.46 33.44 -16.49
N LEU A 782 0.16 33.29 -16.78
CA LEU A 782 -0.93 33.92 -16.01
C LEU A 782 -1.48 33.03 -14.91
N LEU A 783 -1.01 31.81 -14.79
CA LEU A 783 -1.37 30.95 -13.66
C LEU A 783 -0.78 31.52 -12.38
N THR A 784 -1.58 31.50 -11.33
CA THR A 784 -1.17 31.98 -10.00
C THR A 784 -1.05 30.80 -9.05
N THR A 785 -0.18 30.90 -8.05
CA THR A 785 -0.12 29.88 -7.00
C THR A 785 -1.45 29.78 -6.26
N GLY A 786 -1.84 28.55 -5.97
CA GLY A 786 -3.06 28.21 -5.28
C GLY A 786 -2.87 27.03 -4.36
N ARG A 787 -3.96 26.59 -3.74
CA ARG A 787 -4.00 25.36 -2.98
C ARG A 787 -4.43 24.23 -3.90
N GLY A 788 -3.64 23.16 -3.92
CA GLY A 788 -4.03 21.90 -4.52
C GLY A 788 -4.72 20.99 -3.52
N VAL A 789 -5.30 19.92 -4.01
CA VAL A 789 -5.98 18.89 -3.21
C VAL A 789 -5.33 17.54 -3.47
N LEU A 790 -4.96 16.79 -2.44
CA LEU A 790 -4.61 15.40 -2.58
C LEU A 790 -5.87 14.54 -2.48
N LEU A 791 -6.21 13.87 -3.56
CA LEU A 791 -7.37 12.99 -3.66
C LEU A 791 -6.95 11.58 -4.07
N PRO A 792 -7.61 10.54 -3.54
CA PRO A 792 -8.73 10.55 -2.60
C PRO A 792 -8.38 11.19 -1.25
N GLU A 793 -9.38 11.79 -0.61
CA GLU A 793 -9.19 12.39 0.72
C GLU A 793 -8.76 11.35 1.74
N GLY A 794 -7.81 11.72 2.60
CA GLY A 794 -7.37 10.87 3.69
C GLY A 794 -8.48 10.53 4.68
N PHE A 795 -8.34 9.41 5.37
CA PHE A 795 -9.23 9.01 6.46
C PHE A 795 -8.43 8.94 7.78
N PRO A 796 -8.95 9.42 8.89
CA PRO A 796 -10.27 10.04 9.10
C PRO A 796 -10.40 11.41 8.44
N GLY A 797 -11.59 11.72 7.91
CA GLY A 797 -11.91 12.85 7.02
C GLY A 797 -11.95 14.26 7.65
N GLU A 798 -11.47 14.42 8.88
CA GLU A 798 -11.35 15.74 9.53
C GLU A 798 -10.06 16.47 9.13
N TRP A 799 -9.31 15.90 8.22
CA TRP A 799 -8.01 16.39 7.79
C TRP A 799 -8.12 17.49 6.77
N ASN A 800 -7.20 18.43 6.86
CA ASN A 800 -7.01 19.39 5.79
C ASN A 800 -6.26 18.69 4.64
N TYR A 801 -6.97 18.26 3.61
CA TYR A 801 -6.42 17.65 2.41
C TYR A 801 -5.84 18.68 1.43
N TRP A 802 -5.95 19.97 1.76
CA TRP A 802 -5.31 21.03 1.02
C TRP A 802 -3.79 20.97 1.15
N VAL A 803 -3.12 21.14 0.03
CA VAL A 803 -1.66 21.17 -0.05
C VAL A 803 -1.23 22.59 -0.35
N GLU A 804 -0.49 23.19 0.58
CA GLU A 804 0.16 24.47 0.35
C GLU A 804 1.37 24.27 -0.56
N PRO A 805 1.85 25.31 -1.29
CA PRO A 805 3.09 25.21 -2.05
C PRO A 805 4.25 24.69 -1.19
N ALA A 806 5.17 23.95 -1.80
CA ALA A 806 6.34 23.47 -1.11
C ALA A 806 7.19 24.64 -0.59
N ALA A 807 7.97 24.40 0.47
CA ALA A 807 8.77 25.47 1.10
C ALA A 807 9.72 26.12 0.07
N GLY A 808 9.68 27.43 -0.03
CA GLY A 808 10.43 28.22 -1.00
C GLY A 808 9.81 28.31 -2.39
N ARG A 809 8.62 27.71 -2.59
CA ARG A 809 7.87 27.77 -3.84
C ARG A 809 6.68 28.72 -3.73
N GLY A 810 6.18 29.15 -4.88
CA GLY A 810 4.98 30.00 -4.97
C GLY A 810 5.18 31.48 -4.66
N GLY A 811 6.42 31.91 -4.45
CA GLY A 811 6.78 33.31 -4.22
C GLY A 811 6.81 34.16 -5.50
N SER A 812 7.07 35.45 -5.34
CA SER A 812 7.22 36.39 -6.46
C SER A 812 8.34 35.94 -7.42
N GLY A 813 8.02 35.78 -8.70
CA GLY A 813 8.98 35.32 -9.72
C GLY A 813 9.07 33.81 -9.88
N ASP A 814 8.38 33.03 -9.04
CA ASP A 814 8.27 31.58 -9.26
C ASP A 814 7.21 31.26 -10.34
N HIS A 815 7.33 30.12 -10.99
CA HIS A 815 6.47 29.72 -12.09
C HIS A 815 6.32 28.19 -12.16
N LEU A 816 5.31 27.72 -12.88
CA LEU A 816 5.03 26.30 -13.11
C LEU A 816 6.21 25.60 -13.79
N ARG A 817 6.69 24.53 -13.18
CA ARG A 817 7.68 23.61 -13.74
C ARG A 817 6.97 22.47 -14.46
N LEU A 818 6.87 22.57 -15.78
CA LEU A 818 6.13 21.60 -16.61
C LEU A 818 6.75 20.20 -16.60
N ASP A 819 8.04 20.10 -16.41
CA ASP A 819 8.77 18.83 -16.28
C ASP A 819 8.52 18.11 -14.94
N HIS A 820 7.94 18.82 -13.96
CA HIS A 820 7.45 18.28 -12.68
C HIS A 820 5.93 18.14 -12.61
N LEU A 821 5.24 18.33 -13.74
CA LEU A 821 3.79 18.30 -13.78
C LEU A 821 3.25 16.89 -13.46
N GLU A 822 2.48 16.78 -12.38
CA GLU A 822 1.93 15.52 -11.91
C GLU A 822 0.42 15.40 -12.08
N ARG A 823 -0.35 16.46 -11.75
CA ARG A 823 -1.80 16.38 -11.72
C ARG A 823 -2.47 17.56 -12.42
N ILE A 824 -3.67 17.28 -12.91
CA ILE A 824 -4.63 18.32 -13.31
C ILE A 824 -5.88 18.20 -12.45
N GLN A 825 -6.44 19.34 -12.05
CA GLN A 825 -7.67 19.40 -11.25
C GLN A 825 -8.68 20.34 -11.89
N ILE A 826 -9.96 19.93 -11.84
CA ILE A 826 -11.12 20.70 -12.27
C ILE A 826 -11.95 20.94 -11.01
N SER A 827 -12.09 22.18 -10.58
CA SER A 827 -12.78 22.53 -9.33
C SER A 827 -13.96 23.48 -9.58
N LEU A 828 -15.05 23.22 -8.86
CA LEU A 828 -16.24 24.06 -8.80
C LEU A 828 -16.44 24.54 -7.36
N ARG A 829 -16.82 25.80 -7.19
CA ARG A 829 -17.13 26.37 -5.88
C ARG A 829 -18.62 26.65 -5.73
N PRO A 830 -19.18 26.48 -4.52
CA PRO A 830 -20.53 26.88 -4.23
C PRO A 830 -20.73 28.37 -4.55
N ARG A 831 -21.92 28.72 -5.09
CA ARG A 831 -22.28 30.08 -5.50
C ARG A 831 -21.62 30.61 -6.77
N GLU A 832 -20.71 29.91 -7.40
CA GLU A 832 -20.04 30.29 -8.66
C GLU A 832 -20.66 29.61 -9.90
N GLY A 833 -21.84 29.05 -9.75
CA GLY A 833 -22.60 28.40 -10.81
C GLY A 833 -23.07 27.00 -10.41
N ARG A 834 -23.58 26.24 -11.36
CA ARG A 834 -24.24 24.95 -11.13
C ARG A 834 -23.34 23.76 -11.47
N GLY A 835 -22.54 23.91 -12.54
CA GLY A 835 -21.68 22.83 -13.01
C GLY A 835 -21.07 23.12 -14.38
N VAL A 836 -20.27 22.19 -14.85
CA VAL A 836 -19.52 22.31 -16.11
C VAL A 836 -19.55 21.01 -16.90
N GLU A 837 -19.50 21.15 -18.21
CA GLU A 837 -19.14 20.07 -19.11
C GLU A 837 -17.80 20.37 -19.78
N VAL A 838 -16.90 19.39 -19.79
CA VAL A 838 -15.55 19.48 -20.35
C VAL A 838 -15.40 18.41 -21.44
N GLU A 839 -15.01 18.81 -22.64
CA GLU A 839 -14.72 17.91 -23.75
C GLU A 839 -13.24 17.50 -23.75
N TRP A 840 -12.34 18.42 -23.40
CA TRP A 840 -10.92 18.13 -23.24
C TRP A 840 -10.15 19.30 -22.60
N ILE A 841 -8.97 18.97 -22.05
CA ILE A 841 -7.95 19.94 -21.62
C ILE A 841 -6.60 19.53 -22.23
N ALA A 842 -5.82 20.50 -22.73
CA ALA A 842 -4.54 20.26 -23.37
C ALA A 842 -3.53 21.38 -23.11
N LEU A 843 -2.24 21.07 -23.25
CA LEU A 843 -1.17 22.06 -23.38
C LEU A 843 -0.96 22.42 -24.86
N GLY A 844 -0.84 23.72 -25.16
CA GLY A 844 -0.45 24.28 -26.45
C GLY A 844 1.02 24.75 -26.44
N PHE A 845 1.71 24.56 -27.58
CA PHE A 845 3.14 24.84 -27.75
C PHE A 845 3.39 26.03 -28.69
#